data_300deb01895c863ab2c6d4b2f338b437
#
_entry.id   300deb01895c863ab2c6d4b2f338b437
#
_cell.length_a   1.000
_cell.length_b   1.000
_cell.length_c   1.000
_cell.angle_alpha   90.00
_cell.angle_beta   90.00
_cell.angle_gamma   90.00
#
_symmetry.space_group_name_H-M   'P 1'
#
loop_
_entity.id
_entity.type
_entity.pdbx_description
1 polymer ?
#
loop_
_entity_poly.entity_id
_entity_poly.type
_entity_poly.pdbx_seq_one_letter_code
_entity_poly.pdbx_strand_id
1 'polypeptide(L)'
;MIFLPYEIRGCIANINGAPFWFAKHRSQPYSSESVTSQKLQLKIGENYFQNGQAEDFVSYHWMLRVQKEWSSELQKEVKRGLKEHQSSLQASVDAWLDAIDRESGQSQYVYYSAAEIPGKVGMKQFLMRHTPLIIPEAFTSRLTDRKMEQYMNQFYQQTKNLRVKPLEEWEIEDFYLDHNYAGLPRMDSKQYYEQFGKKEFRRDRLMPNKITPLHPSNGEHGPCIRIQSDKGVRYMTFLTITMFPRQIWSPSFDLFHDLQMTGLNVEACARVVHKTPEQAKKWSDWKRRTSESNYEHAQEAQQEAAKDFQTVQRAHRQEQEAWSQNRALNKVNVIFKLISEDPFTLDEQASFLEKNILRNLKGVEVLRPVDQQSRLYDAWLPAPYWSGKSHTHEIYPNRTAAIVTLGAADALGDPTGMPIGFLDSNRSVVRMDIPRGAESNASSNIILIGPTGSGKTHLVGMMIADLLRGTKSRVIIGDQKGEHKKWVENSPFGLSDMAQYISLDGYQNPGVLDPFHLIRLVNDEDIGGMDPDEYREQIQRSLANKMINVIQDFRDNANRYLYENAINSAMDRAKEKGSLTMADIVEELLQDENPEVYQFARSLERKSRMPMGKLIFGRPIPGRELVFPETGLIVLGLNTQLSLPQGGQPANEEESLSLAVLAGLNAINEQFLLEGKEKGVFSLKFSDDSSFSTDNDINAELDDRIFRLGRSKFCGNILATQNPSDPPRKLLNNTHRYICLGVKNPEEIPQAMTDLGVEPDNMAVYEKLKDLGKTQAQEYMDEEDIEERTESYGYYSDLYGRVGLVRFVTPQTEMLQFLKTTQTRQSESEGEDKKEVAQVDDRLLV
;
A
#
# COMPACT_ATOMS: atom_id res chain seq x y z
N MET A 1 12.22 35.50 -19.84
CA MET A 1 12.13 36.32 -18.62
C MET A 1 11.33 35.53 -17.60
N ILE A 2 11.91 35.28 -16.46
CA ILE A 2 11.40 34.28 -15.50
C ILE A 2 10.48 34.97 -14.49
N PHE A 3 9.29 34.41 -14.28
CA PHE A 3 8.33 34.91 -13.32
C PHE A 3 8.65 34.39 -11.91
N LEU A 4 9.78 34.82 -11.33
CA LEU A 4 10.14 34.52 -9.97
C LEU A 4 9.35 35.35 -8.97
N PRO A 5 9.02 34.81 -7.78
CA PRO A 5 8.33 35.55 -6.75
C PRO A 5 9.19 36.71 -6.22
N TYR A 6 8.56 37.80 -5.86
CA TYR A 6 9.20 38.93 -5.16
C TYR A 6 9.21 38.71 -3.63
N GLU A 7 8.20 38.01 -3.13
CA GLU A 7 8.03 37.75 -1.73
C GLU A 7 7.28 36.42 -1.57
N ILE A 8 7.68 35.58 -0.62
CA ILE A 8 6.96 34.37 -0.22
C ILE A 8 6.67 34.50 1.26
N ARG A 9 5.42 34.23 1.66
CA ARG A 9 4.98 34.24 3.05
C ARG A 9 3.91 33.15 3.27
N GLY A 10 4.22 32.18 4.14
CA GLY A 10 3.39 30.98 4.28
C GLY A 10 3.22 30.27 2.93
N CYS A 11 1.99 29.97 2.55
CA CYS A 11 1.69 29.35 1.25
C CYS A 11 1.40 30.35 0.13
N ILE A 12 1.66 31.65 0.32
CA ILE A 12 1.37 32.72 -0.64
C ILE A 12 2.68 33.26 -1.21
N ALA A 13 2.76 33.30 -2.54
CA ALA A 13 3.84 33.94 -3.28
C ALA A 13 3.32 35.14 -4.07
N ASN A 14 4.02 36.26 -4.00
CA ASN A 14 3.75 37.46 -4.82
C ASN A 14 4.57 37.37 -6.11
N ILE A 15 3.88 37.07 -7.21
CA ILE A 15 4.52 36.86 -8.52
C ILE A 15 4.12 38.03 -9.44
N ASN A 16 5.08 38.85 -9.76
CA ASN A 16 4.89 40.04 -10.61
C ASN A 16 3.69 40.93 -10.14
N GLY A 17 3.52 41.05 -8.83
CA GLY A 17 2.45 41.87 -8.24
C GLY A 17 1.09 41.18 -8.10
N ALA A 18 0.96 39.94 -8.50
CA ALA A 18 -0.22 39.09 -8.27
C ALA A 18 0.05 38.04 -7.18
N PRO A 19 -0.79 37.92 -6.15
CA PRO A 19 -0.66 36.88 -5.13
C PRO A 19 -1.16 35.54 -5.68
N PHE A 20 -0.37 34.48 -5.48
CA PHE A 20 -0.73 33.10 -5.77
C PHE A 20 -0.63 32.27 -4.49
N TRP A 21 -1.61 31.44 -4.21
CA TRP A 21 -1.48 30.40 -3.21
C TRP A 21 -0.88 29.13 -3.82
N PHE A 22 -0.18 28.35 -3.00
CA PHE A 22 0.41 27.08 -3.37
C PHE A 22 -0.02 25.96 -2.41
N ALA A 23 -0.35 24.81 -2.97
CA ALA A 23 -0.73 23.65 -2.20
C ALA A 23 -0.24 22.34 -2.86
N LYS A 24 0.01 21.34 -2.03
CA LYS A 24 0.31 19.97 -2.41
C LYS A 24 -0.94 19.12 -2.24
N HIS A 25 -1.30 18.36 -3.26
CA HIS A 25 -2.37 17.39 -3.15
C HIS A 25 -1.92 16.21 -2.29
N ARG A 26 -2.80 15.76 -1.41
CA ARG A 26 -2.62 14.46 -0.79
C ARG A 26 -2.82 13.40 -1.86
N SER A 27 -1.89 12.46 -1.98
CA SER A 27 -2.04 11.34 -2.90
C SER A 27 -3.39 10.68 -2.69
N GLN A 28 -4.17 10.61 -3.75
CA GLN A 28 -5.46 9.94 -3.75
C GLN A 28 -5.26 8.58 -4.42
N PRO A 29 -5.80 7.51 -3.84
CA PRO A 29 -5.81 6.25 -4.53
C PRO A 29 -6.58 6.42 -5.84
N TYR A 30 -5.84 6.37 -6.94
CA TYR A 30 -6.40 6.34 -8.28
C TYR A 30 -5.98 5.00 -8.88
N SER A 31 -6.61 3.97 -8.42
CA SER A 31 -6.34 2.63 -8.89
C SER A 31 -7.08 2.40 -10.20
N SER A 32 -6.34 2.00 -11.23
CA SER A 32 -6.95 1.54 -12.48
C SER A 32 -7.84 0.31 -12.28
N GLU A 33 -7.68 -0.36 -11.18
CA GLU A 33 -8.47 -1.53 -10.77
C GLU A 33 -9.80 -1.15 -10.11
N SER A 34 -9.98 0.10 -9.64
CA SER A 34 -11.22 0.55 -9.00
C SER A 34 -11.91 1.69 -9.75
N VAL A 35 -12.95 1.37 -10.49
CA VAL A 35 -13.79 2.35 -11.22
C VAL A 35 -14.47 3.34 -10.25
N THR A 36 -14.81 2.89 -9.03
CA THR A 36 -15.41 3.74 -8.01
C THR A 36 -14.44 4.79 -7.50
N SER A 37 -13.18 4.43 -7.23
CA SER A 37 -12.10 5.37 -6.87
C SER A 37 -11.87 6.40 -7.98
N GLN A 38 -11.79 5.95 -9.22
CA GLN A 38 -11.63 6.82 -10.39
C GLN A 38 -12.77 7.81 -10.52
N LYS A 39 -14.03 7.34 -10.47
CA LYS A 39 -15.22 8.21 -10.53
C LYS A 39 -15.25 9.24 -9.42
N LEU A 40 -14.90 8.84 -8.20
CA LEU A 40 -14.87 9.76 -7.05
C LEU A 40 -13.82 10.86 -7.25
N GLN A 41 -12.61 10.50 -7.66
CA GLN A 41 -11.52 11.44 -7.88
C GLN A 41 -11.84 12.42 -9.01
N LEU A 42 -12.39 11.92 -10.11
CA LEU A 42 -12.82 12.76 -11.23
C LEU A 42 -13.95 13.71 -10.84
N LYS A 43 -14.90 13.26 -10.01
CA LYS A 43 -15.97 14.12 -9.52
C LYS A 43 -15.44 15.25 -8.62
N ILE A 44 -14.41 14.99 -7.82
CA ILE A 44 -13.71 16.01 -7.02
C ILE A 44 -13.09 17.05 -7.96
N GLY A 45 -12.35 16.60 -8.99
CA GLY A 45 -11.76 17.47 -10.01
C GLY A 45 -12.83 18.25 -10.79
N GLU A 46 -13.89 17.59 -11.26
CA GLU A 46 -15.00 18.21 -11.97
C GLU A 46 -15.66 19.32 -11.12
N ASN A 47 -15.96 19.04 -9.86
CA ASN A 47 -16.54 20.02 -8.93
C ASN A 47 -15.63 21.25 -8.76
N TYR A 48 -14.31 21.05 -8.66
CA TYR A 48 -13.35 22.14 -8.59
C TYR A 48 -13.35 22.99 -9.85
N PHE A 49 -13.25 22.36 -11.01
CA PHE A 49 -13.23 23.07 -12.30
C PHE A 49 -14.59 23.65 -12.70
N GLN A 50 -15.70 23.11 -12.21
CA GLN A 50 -17.05 23.63 -12.42
C GLN A 50 -17.35 24.86 -11.58
N ASN A 51 -16.94 24.83 -10.31
CA ASN A 51 -17.25 25.87 -9.33
C ASN A 51 -16.16 26.92 -9.23
N GLY A 52 -15.32 27.02 -10.25
CA GLY A 52 -14.29 28.03 -10.37
C GLY A 52 -14.84 29.42 -10.08
N GLN A 53 -14.34 30.07 -9.06
CA GLN A 53 -15.04 30.93 -8.15
C GLN A 53 -15.07 32.40 -8.55
N ALA A 54 -14.29 32.80 -9.50
CA ALA A 54 -14.25 34.20 -9.95
C ALA A 54 -14.05 34.24 -11.46
N GLU A 55 -14.53 35.32 -12.07
CA GLU A 55 -14.26 35.61 -13.47
C GLU A 55 -12.77 35.62 -13.74
N ASP A 56 -12.34 34.86 -14.76
CA ASP A 56 -10.95 34.75 -15.18
C ASP A 56 -9.96 34.25 -14.09
N PHE A 57 -10.45 33.46 -13.15
CA PHE A 57 -9.61 32.80 -12.16
C PHE A 57 -8.60 31.89 -12.84
N VAL A 58 -7.31 32.08 -12.54
CA VAL A 58 -6.21 31.32 -13.13
C VAL A 58 -5.65 30.34 -12.13
N SER A 59 -5.61 29.06 -12.49
CA SER A 59 -4.96 28.04 -11.70
C SER A 59 -3.93 27.27 -12.53
N TYR A 60 -2.93 26.75 -11.84
CA TYR A 60 -1.88 25.89 -12.39
C TYR A 60 -1.89 24.58 -11.61
N HIS A 61 -1.74 23.49 -12.33
CA HIS A 61 -1.73 22.14 -11.76
C HIS A 61 -0.57 21.37 -12.36
N TRP A 62 0.32 20.91 -11.50
CA TRP A 62 1.51 20.17 -11.92
C TRP A 62 1.44 18.74 -11.39
N MET A 63 1.86 17.82 -12.24
CA MET A 63 2.33 16.51 -11.90
C MET A 63 3.86 16.54 -12.00
N LEU A 64 4.52 16.49 -10.86
CA LEU A 64 5.98 16.60 -10.75
C LEU A 64 6.56 15.26 -10.30
N ARG A 65 7.75 14.95 -10.82
CA ARG A 65 8.53 13.81 -10.41
C ARG A 65 9.55 14.24 -9.35
N VAL A 66 9.35 13.79 -8.13
CA VAL A 66 10.25 14.08 -7.01
C VAL A 66 11.09 12.84 -6.72
N GLN A 67 12.40 13.01 -6.70
CA GLN A 67 13.30 11.95 -6.23
C GLN A 67 13.10 11.76 -4.73
N LYS A 68 12.93 10.51 -4.32
CA LYS A 68 12.83 10.14 -2.91
C LYS A 68 14.16 9.58 -2.45
N GLU A 69 14.71 10.15 -1.40
CA GLU A 69 15.95 9.65 -0.78
C GLU A 69 15.65 8.39 0.04
N TRP A 70 15.49 7.25 -0.66
CA TRP A 70 15.20 5.97 -0.04
C TRP A 70 16.24 5.57 1.00
N SER A 71 17.52 5.89 0.77
CA SER A 71 18.59 5.66 1.75
C SER A 71 18.27 6.33 3.10
N SER A 72 17.91 7.61 3.07
CA SER A 72 17.51 8.35 4.28
C SER A 72 16.24 7.80 4.92
N GLU A 73 15.27 7.39 4.11
CA GLU A 73 14.00 6.85 4.60
C GLU A 73 14.16 5.47 5.25
N LEU A 74 14.90 4.55 4.63
CA LEU A 74 15.10 3.20 5.16
C LEU A 74 16.08 3.20 6.33
N GLN A 75 17.05 4.12 6.38
CA GLN A 75 17.90 4.30 7.56
C GLN A 75 17.13 4.71 8.82
N LYS A 76 15.98 5.34 8.69
CA LYS A 76 15.08 5.59 9.84
C LYS A 76 14.54 4.29 10.40
N GLU A 77 14.22 3.32 9.54
CA GLU A 77 13.75 1.99 9.98
C GLU A 77 14.86 1.21 10.69
N VAL A 78 16.10 1.28 10.21
CA VAL A 78 17.25 0.68 10.92
C VAL A 78 17.42 1.29 12.32
N LYS A 79 17.29 2.61 12.44
CA LYS A 79 17.37 3.29 13.73
C LYS A 79 16.23 2.96 14.68
N ARG A 80 15.03 2.66 14.14
CA ARG A 80 13.88 2.16 14.92
C ARG A 80 14.07 0.71 15.39
N GLY A 81 14.84 -0.07 14.62
CA GLY A 81 15.09 -1.47 14.86
C GLY A 81 15.78 -1.76 16.21
N LEU A 82 15.64 -2.98 16.68
CA LEU A 82 16.28 -3.43 17.91
C LEU A 82 17.81 -3.35 17.77
N LYS A 83 18.50 -2.83 18.79
CA LYS A 83 19.96 -2.61 18.76
C LYS A 83 20.73 -3.88 18.39
N GLU A 84 20.28 -5.02 18.89
CA GLU A 84 20.89 -6.34 18.71
C GLU A 84 20.79 -6.80 17.24
N HIS A 85 19.77 -6.34 16.50
CA HIS A 85 19.50 -6.76 15.12
C HIS A 85 19.73 -5.67 14.08
N GLN A 86 20.31 -4.51 14.46
CA GLN A 86 20.56 -3.42 13.51
C GLN A 86 21.47 -3.80 12.35
N SER A 87 22.46 -4.66 12.57
CA SER A 87 23.36 -5.12 11.49
C SER A 87 22.62 -5.97 10.43
N SER A 88 21.77 -6.89 10.86
CA SER A 88 20.99 -7.73 9.94
C SER A 88 19.90 -6.92 9.24
N LEU A 89 19.30 -5.94 9.92
CA LEU A 89 18.35 -5.02 9.31
C LEU A 89 19.01 -4.07 8.32
N GLN A 90 20.27 -3.63 8.61
CA GLN A 90 21.06 -2.85 7.67
C GLN A 90 21.35 -3.64 6.39
N ALA A 91 21.73 -4.91 6.49
CA ALA A 91 21.93 -5.77 5.33
C ALA A 91 20.65 -5.92 4.48
N SER A 92 19.47 -6.02 5.13
CA SER A 92 18.18 -6.01 4.43
C SER A 92 17.93 -4.68 3.71
N VAL A 93 18.23 -3.57 4.36
CA VAL A 93 18.09 -2.23 3.78
C VAL A 93 19.04 -2.04 2.58
N ASP A 94 20.30 -2.47 2.70
CA ASP A 94 21.26 -2.35 1.61
C ASP A 94 20.81 -3.15 0.38
N ALA A 95 20.34 -4.38 0.57
CA ALA A 95 19.79 -5.20 -0.51
C ALA A 95 18.54 -4.56 -1.16
N TRP A 96 17.68 -3.91 -0.35
CA TRP A 96 16.54 -3.16 -0.88
C TRP A 96 16.96 -1.92 -1.65
N LEU A 97 17.98 -1.19 -1.20
CA LEU A 97 18.50 -0.04 -1.93
C LEU A 97 19.06 -0.44 -3.30
N ASP A 98 19.79 -1.54 -3.38
CA ASP A 98 20.28 -2.10 -4.65
C ASP A 98 19.11 -2.52 -5.57
N ALA A 99 18.04 -3.09 -5.02
CA ALA A 99 16.85 -3.43 -5.79
C ALA A 99 16.09 -2.18 -6.28
N ILE A 100 15.96 -1.17 -5.44
CA ILE A 100 15.33 0.11 -5.79
C ILE A 100 16.11 0.84 -6.90
N ASP A 101 17.44 0.82 -6.83
CA ASP A 101 18.31 1.44 -7.84
C ASP A 101 18.17 0.75 -9.20
N ARG A 102 18.13 -0.60 -9.21
CA ARG A 102 17.90 -1.38 -10.44
C ARG A 102 16.55 -1.10 -11.08
N GLU A 103 15.50 -0.92 -10.29
CA GLU A 103 14.14 -0.70 -10.77
C GLU A 103 13.83 0.75 -11.16
N SER A 104 14.79 1.67 -11.07
CA SER A 104 14.56 3.12 -11.26
C SER A 104 13.47 3.70 -10.34
N GLY A 105 13.16 2.99 -9.24
CA GLY A 105 12.08 3.30 -8.29
C GLY A 105 12.35 4.48 -7.36
N GLN A 106 13.40 5.27 -7.61
CA GLN A 106 13.80 6.39 -6.75
C GLN A 106 12.83 7.58 -6.79
N SER A 107 11.91 7.64 -7.76
CA SER A 107 11.04 8.79 -7.94
C SER A 107 9.58 8.49 -7.65
N GLN A 108 8.93 9.48 -7.07
CA GLN A 108 7.50 9.48 -6.81
C GLN A 108 6.84 10.67 -7.51
N TYR A 109 5.65 10.46 -8.08
CA TYR A 109 4.86 11.56 -8.61
C TYR A 109 4.10 12.27 -7.49
N VAL A 110 4.15 13.59 -7.51
CA VAL A 110 3.42 14.48 -6.61
C VAL A 110 2.65 15.51 -7.40
N TYR A 111 1.50 15.93 -6.87
CA TYR A 111 0.67 16.93 -7.50
C TYR A 111 0.70 18.23 -6.69
N TYR A 112 1.06 19.30 -7.38
CA TYR A 112 1.00 20.65 -6.85
C TYR A 112 -0.06 21.46 -7.58
N SER A 113 -0.65 22.40 -6.88
CA SER A 113 -1.53 23.43 -7.47
C SER A 113 -1.17 24.80 -6.93
N ALA A 114 -1.25 25.77 -7.79
CA ALA A 114 -1.21 27.18 -7.42
C ALA A 114 -2.34 27.92 -8.13
N ALA A 115 -2.90 28.92 -7.48
CA ALA A 115 -3.87 29.75 -8.17
C ALA A 115 -3.77 31.21 -7.74
N GLU A 116 -4.08 32.07 -8.68
CA GLU A 116 -4.16 33.51 -8.45
C GLU A 116 -5.28 33.81 -7.45
N ILE A 117 -4.99 34.63 -6.46
CA ILE A 117 -5.99 35.13 -5.52
C ILE A 117 -6.66 36.36 -6.15
N PRO A 118 -7.95 36.27 -6.50
CA PRO A 118 -8.61 37.36 -7.20
C PRO A 118 -8.72 38.59 -6.29
N GLY A 119 -8.16 39.70 -6.78
CA GLY A 119 -8.36 41.03 -6.23
C GLY A 119 -9.36 41.85 -7.07
N LYS A 120 -9.70 43.06 -6.63
CA LYS A 120 -10.43 44.00 -7.48
C LYS A 120 -9.64 44.22 -8.77
N VAL A 121 -10.19 43.85 -9.92
CA VAL A 121 -9.55 43.99 -11.23
C VAL A 121 -9.47 45.46 -11.56
N GLY A 122 -8.36 46.07 -11.18
CA GLY A 122 -8.02 47.43 -11.67
C GLY A 122 -7.33 47.35 -13.04
N MET A 123 -7.22 48.50 -13.71
CA MET A 123 -6.53 48.64 -15.01
C MET A 123 -5.14 47.96 -14.99
N LYS A 124 -4.42 48.06 -13.86
CA LYS A 124 -3.10 47.43 -13.63
C LYS A 124 -3.14 45.90 -13.76
N GLN A 125 -4.09 45.23 -13.12
CA GLN A 125 -4.23 43.76 -13.19
C GLN A 125 -4.70 43.32 -14.58
N PHE A 126 -5.56 44.07 -15.23
CA PHE A 126 -5.96 43.84 -16.60
C PHE A 126 -4.75 43.88 -17.55
N LEU A 127 -3.89 44.92 -17.45
CA LEU A 127 -2.67 45.00 -18.23
C LEU A 127 -1.70 43.86 -17.95
N MET A 128 -1.52 43.46 -16.68
CA MET A 128 -0.65 42.34 -16.32
C MET A 128 -1.10 41.00 -16.90
N ARG A 129 -2.40 40.82 -17.08
CA ARG A 129 -2.95 39.55 -17.64
C ARG A 129 -2.81 39.48 -19.16
N HIS A 130 -2.70 40.63 -19.83
CA HIS A 130 -2.76 40.69 -21.29
C HIS A 130 -1.44 41.09 -21.94
N THR A 131 -0.48 41.57 -21.15
CA THR A 131 0.83 42.03 -21.66
C THR A 131 1.98 41.48 -20.84
N PRO A 132 3.15 41.18 -21.42
CA PRO A 132 4.32 40.66 -20.72
C PRO A 132 5.05 41.77 -19.94
N LEU A 133 4.34 42.61 -19.23
CA LEU A 133 4.91 43.66 -18.43
C LEU A 133 5.50 43.12 -17.13
N ILE A 134 6.78 43.43 -16.85
CA ILE A 134 7.40 43.24 -15.57
C ILE A 134 7.18 44.46 -14.73
N ILE A 135 6.59 44.26 -13.59
CA ILE A 135 6.41 45.33 -12.62
C ILE A 135 7.64 45.33 -11.70
N PRO A 136 8.38 46.44 -11.62
CA PRO A 136 9.48 46.56 -10.67
C PRO A 136 9.01 46.28 -9.25
N GLU A 137 9.82 45.62 -8.42
CA GLU A 137 9.50 45.24 -7.04
C GLU A 137 8.98 46.45 -6.22
N ALA A 138 9.57 47.63 -6.41
CA ALA A 138 9.15 48.87 -5.73
C ALA A 138 7.68 49.23 -5.92
N PHE A 139 7.02 48.72 -6.99
CA PHE A 139 5.61 48.95 -7.28
C PHE A 139 4.71 47.78 -6.89
N THR A 140 5.27 46.76 -6.29
CA THR A 140 4.50 45.60 -5.81
C THR A 140 4.07 45.82 -4.36
N SER A 141 2.88 45.39 -4.04
CA SER A 141 2.38 45.49 -2.67
C SER A 141 2.92 44.36 -1.81
N ARG A 142 3.53 44.71 -0.66
CA ARG A 142 4.02 43.72 0.31
C ARG A 142 2.89 42.86 0.91
N LEU A 143 3.22 41.62 1.29
CA LEU A 143 2.33 40.67 1.97
C LEU A 143 2.24 41.03 3.47
N THR A 144 1.37 41.99 3.81
CA THR A 144 1.13 42.39 5.21
C THR A 144 0.24 41.35 5.94
N ASP A 145 0.28 41.35 7.29
CA ASP A 145 -0.51 40.41 8.11
C ASP A 145 -1.99 40.41 7.75
N ARG A 146 -2.60 41.61 7.62
CA ARG A 146 -4.02 41.77 7.23
C ARG A 146 -4.33 41.18 5.85
N LYS A 147 -3.40 41.30 4.89
CA LYS A 147 -3.58 40.66 3.56
C LYS A 147 -3.41 39.16 3.62
N MET A 148 -2.45 38.67 4.41
CA MET A 148 -2.27 37.26 4.61
C MET A 148 -3.52 36.58 5.18
N GLU A 149 -4.15 37.15 6.17
CA GLU A 149 -5.42 36.66 6.72
C GLU A 149 -6.52 36.59 5.65
N GLN A 150 -6.67 37.64 4.84
CA GLN A 150 -7.62 37.65 3.72
C GLN A 150 -7.30 36.59 2.68
N TYR A 151 -6.03 36.43 2.32
CA TYR A 151 -5.57 35.45 1.31
C TYR A 151 -5.72 34.02 1.81
N MET A 152 -5.44 33.76 3.08
CA MET A 152 -5.66 32.44 3.69
C MET A 152 -7.14 32.07 3.71
N ASN A 153 -8.02 33.00 4.04
CA ASN A 153 -9.46 32.76 3.97
C ASN A 153 -9.93 32.45 2.54
N GLN A 154 -9.41 33.13 1.54
CA GLN A 154 -9.69 32.82 0.13
C GLN A 154 -9.11 31.47 -0.28
N PHE A 155 -7.89 31.11 0.16
CA PHE A 155 -7.31 29.80 -0.05
C PHE A 155 -8.23 28.69 0.48
N TYR A 156 -8.67 28.79 1.73
CA TYR A 156 -9.57 27.77 2.31
C TYR A 156 -10.91 27.68 1.57
N GLN A 157 -11.45 28.79 1.11
CA GLN A 157 -12.68 28.80 0.30
C GLN A 157 -12.46 28.12 -1.06
N GLN A 158 -11.39 28.45 -1.76
CA GLN A 158 -11.09 27.91 -3.08
C GLN A 158 -10.72 26.42 -3.03
N THR A 159 -10.08 25.96 -1.96
CA THR A 159 -9.61 24.56 -1.81
C THR A 159 -10.55 23.69 -0.99
N LYS A 160 -11.72 24.21 -0.57
CA LYS A 160 -12.67 23.52 0.31
C LYS A 160 -13.00 22.08 -0.12
N ASN A 161 -13.10 21.84 -1.41
CA ASN A 161 -13.46 20.54 -1.99
C ASN A 161 -12.23 19.75 -2.46
N LEU A 162 -11.02 20.30 -2.32
CA LEU A 162 -9.77 19.64 -2.66
C LEU A 162 -9.10 19.04 -1.42
N ARG A 163 -8.52 17.89 -1.57
CA ARG A 163 -7.71 17.25 -0.51
C ARG A 163 -6.26 17.75 -0.62
N VAL A 164 -6.03 18.97 -0.18
CA VAL A 164 -4.72 19.63 -0.29
C VAL A 164 -4.18 20.03 1.08
N LYS A 165 -2.86 20.19 1.13
CA LYS A 165 -2.11 20.80 2.23
C LYS A 165 -1.44 22.08 1.69
N PRO A 166 -1.56 23.24 2.37
CA PRO A 166 -0.81 24.44 1.99
C PRO A 166 0.69 24.13 2.05
N LEU A 167 1.46 24.63 1.08
CA LEU A 167 2.91 24.52 1.08
C LEU A 167 3.53 25.49 2.12
N GLU A 168 4.65 25.07 2.67
CA GLU A 168 5.50 25.94 3.47
C GLU A 168 6.39 26.82 2.56
N GLU A 169 6.95 27.90 3.09
CA GLU A 169 7.78 28.84 2.32
C GLU A 169 8.95 28.14 1.62
N TRP A 170 9.62 27.24 2.33
CA TRP A 170 10.75 26.47 1.80
C TRP A 170 10.30 25.46 0.69
N GLU A 171 9.10 24.89 0.77
CA GLU A 171 8.56 24.01 -0.28
C GLU A 171 8.27 24.79 -1.57
N ILE A 172 7.82 26.04 -1.44
CA ILE A 172 7.62 26.91 -2.61
C ILE A 172 8.96 27.29 -3.24
N GLU A 173 9.96 27.64 -2.43
CA GLU A 173 11.31 27.90 -2.94
C GLU A 173 11.87 26.67 -3.68
N ASP A 174 11.71 25.48 -3.09
CA ASP A 174 12.18 24.23 -3.70
C ASP A 174 11.46 23.93 -5.01
N PHE A 175 10.15 24.22 -5.13
CA PHE A 175 9.44 24.12 -6.40
C PHE A 175 10.11 24.94 -7.52
N TYR A 176 10.54 26.19 -7.24
CA TYR A 176 11.27 27.02 -8.21
C TYR A 176 12.69 26.51 -8.47
N LEU A 177 13.37 26.05 -7.43
CA LEU A 177 14.70 25.46 -7.54
C LEU A 177 14.69 24.19 -8.38
N ASP A 178 13.72 23.29 -8.18
CA ASP A 178 13.58 22.05 -8.95
C ASP A 178 13.40 22.33 -10.44
N HIS A 179 12.57 23.32 -10.77
CA HIS A 179 12.40 23.73 -12.15
C HIS A 179 13.69 24.33 -12.75
N ASN A 180 14.32 25.22 -12.02
CA ASN A 180 15.45 26.01 -12.54
C ASN A 180 16.77 25.23 -12.56
N TYR A 181 16.95 24.25 -11.67
CA TYR A 181 18.13 23.38 -11.59
C TYR A 181 17.98 22.04 -12.33
N ALA A 182 16.76 21.66 -12.71
CA ALA A 182 16.50 20.45 -13.48
C ALA A 182 17.13 19.17 -12.86
N GLY A 183 17.06 19.02 -11.54
CA GLY A 183 17.65 17.88 -10.82
C GLY A 183 19.16 17.93 -10.61
N LEU A 184 19.84 19.03 -10.96
CA LEU A 184 21.23 19.22 -10.57
C LEU A 184 21.38 19.28 -9.05
N PRO A 185 22.48 18.72 -8.48
CA PRO A 185 22.73 18.74 -7.05
C PRO A 185 22.69 20.16 -6.48
N ARG A 186 21.87 20.37 -5.48
CA ARG A 186 21.69 21.66 -4.81
C ARG A 186 21.38 21.46 -3.33
N MET A 187 21.57 22.49 -2.53
CA MET A 187 21.06 22.49 -1.16
C MET A 187 19.57 22.81 -1.20
N ASP A 188 18.73 21.98 -0.61
CA ASP A 188 17.31 22.27 -0.46
C ASP A 188 17.07 23.46 0.49
N SER A 189 15.89 24.06 0.39
CA SER A 189 15.60 25.29 1.14
C SER A 189 15.46 25.03 2.63
N LYS A 190 15.03 23.83 3.04
CA LYS A 190 14.90 23.47 4.43
C LYS A 190 16.29 23.35 5.09
N GLN A 191 17.23 22.61 4.47
CA GLN A 191 18.62 22.53 4.92
C GLN A 191 19.29 23.91 4.98
N TYR A 192 19.01 24.74 3.97
CA TYR A 192 19.52 26.11 3.94
C TYR A 192 19.01 26.92 5.15
N TYR A 193 17.74 26.84 5.50
CA TYR A 193 17.17 27.53 6.65
C TYR A 193 17.70 26.99 7.99
N GLU A 194 17.89 25.68 8.09
CA GLU A 194 18.48 25.04 9.28
C GLU A 194 19.94 25.49 9.50
N GLN A 195 20.73 25.59 8.41
CA GLN A 195 22.14 25.94 8.51
C GLN A 195 22.40 27.42 8.67
N PHE A 196 21.65 28.29 7.99
CA PHE A 196 21.93 29.72 7.94
C PHE A 196 20.89 30.58 8.68
N GLY A 197 19.90 29.95 9.30
CA GLY A 197 18.76 30.62 9.91
C GLY A 197 17.74 31.14 8.89
N LYS A 198 16.53 31.46 9.36
CA LYS A 198 15.47 32.05 8.52
C LYS A 198 15.85 33.48 8.19
N LYS A 199 16.52 33.68 7.04
CA LYS A 199 16.85 35.01 6.50
C LYS A 199 15.76 35.47 5.54
N GLU A 200 15.77 36.73 5.20
CA GLU A 200 14.92 37.29 4.15
C GLU A 200 15.03 36.44 2.86
N PHE A 201 13.90 36.23 2.20
CA PHE A 201 13.80 35.52 0.94
C PHE A 201 14.76 36.17 -0.11
N ARG A 202 15.61 35.34 -0.72
CA ARG A 202 16.59 35.76 -1.70
C ARG A 202 16.25 35.25 -3.10
N ARG A 203 15.72 36.11 -3.93
CA ARG A 203 15.32 35.82 -5.30
C ARG A 203 16.46 35.32 -6.19
N ASP A 204 17.68 35.85 -6.00
CA ASP A 204 18.88 35.46 -6.74
C ASP A 204 19.27 34.01 -6.55
N ARG A 205 18.95 33.41 -5.39
CA ARG A 205 19.22 32.01 -5.09
C ARG A 205 18.40 31.05 -5.98
N LEU A 206 17.24 31.48 -6.44
CA LEU A 206 16.35 30.63 -7.23
C LEU A 206 16.85 30.42 -8.68
N MET A 207 17.92 31.05 -9.11
CA MET A 207 18.43 30.99 -10.49
C MET A 207 19.67 30.11 -10.58
N PRO A 208 19.76 29.21 -11.57
CA PRO A 208 21.00 28.54 -11.91
C PRO A 208 21.97 29.53 -12.56
N ASN A 209 23.25 29.19 -12.64
CA ASN A 209 24.28 30.06 -13.18
C ASN A 209 24.03 30.44 -14.65
N LYS A 210 23.53 29.48 -15.46
CA LYS A 210 23.29 29.74 -16.89
C LYS A 210 22.17 28.85 -17.46
N ILE A 211 21.22 29.49 -18.16
CA ILE A 211 20.16 28.84 -18.94
C ILE A 211 20.34 29.25 -20.41
N THR A 212 20.51 28.30 -21.31
CA THR A 212 20.76 28.53 -22.72
C THR A 212 19.84 27.72 -23.61
N PRO A 213 18.95 28.31 -24.39
CA PRO A 213 18.19 27.57 -25.39
C PRO A 213 19.13 27.07 -26.50
N LEU A 214 18.91 25.82 -26.91
CA LEU A 214 19.66 25.19 -27.99
C LEU A 214 18.69 24.90 -29.14
N HIS A 215 19.09 25.29 -30.35
CA HIS A 215 18.41 24.96 -31.58
C HIS A 215 18.78 23.55 -32.03
N PRO A 216 17.90 22.83 -32.77
CA PRO A 216 18.22 21.52 -33.28
C PRO A 216 19.54 21.51 -34.07
N SER A 217 20.34 20.50 -33.82
CA SER A 217 21.57 20.21 -34.55
C SER A 217 21.39 18.96 -35.37
N ASN A 218 21.89 18.93 -36.61
CA ASN A 218 21.71 17.81 -37.53
C ASN A 218 22.30 16.50 -36.91
N GLY A 219 21.41 15.64 -36.42
CA GLY A 219 21.77 14.31 -35.90
C GLY A 219 22.30 14.27 -34.44
N GLU A 220 22.38 15.42 -33.74
CA GLU A 220 22.88 15.45 -32.37
C GLU A 220 21.75 15.62 -31.32
N HIS A 221 20.83 16.52 -31.53
CA HIS A 221 19.72 16.76 -30.61
C HIS A 221 18.59 17.57 -31.23
N GLY A 222 17.37 17.39 -30.69
CA GLY A 222 16.24 18.26 -30.96
C GLY A 222 16.26 19.59 -30.16
N PRO A 223 15.19 20.42 -30.27
CA PRO A 223 15.12 21.70 -29.55
C PRO A 223 15.06 21.45 -28.03
N CYS A 224 15.97 22.06 -27.28
CA CYS A 224 16.04 21.93 -25.83
C CYS A 224 16.64 23.17 -25.15
N ILE A 225 16.66 23.16 -23.85
CA ILE A 225 17.31 24.14 -22.99
C ILE A 225 18.43 23.48 -22.23
N ARG A 226 19.63 24.03 -22.31
CA ARG A 226 20.78 23.62 -21.50
C ARG A 226 20.79 24.44 -20.22
N ILE A 227 20.79 23.74 -19.09
CA ILE A 227 20.90 24.29 -17.74
C ILE A 227 22.29 23.93 -17.21
N GLN A 228 23.05 24.93 -16.81
CA GLN A 228 24.41 24.76 -16.35
C GLN A 228 24.59 25.39 -14.96
N SER A 229 25.12 24.63 -14.01
CA SER A 229 25.62 25.08 -12.71
C SER A 229 27.08 24.72 -12.53
N ASP A 230 27.67 25.08 -11.38
CA ASP A 230 28.99 24.64 -10.92
C ASP A 230 29.09 23.13 -10.71
N LYS A 231 27.96 22.44 -10.55
CA LYS A 231 27.85 21.00 -10.23
C LYS A 231 27.48 20.13 -11.42
N GLY A 232 27.32 20.71 -12.61
CA GLY A 232 27.05 19.94 -13.81
C GLY A 232 26.13 20.62 -14.83
N VAL A 233 25.70 19.82 -15.80
CA VAL A 233 24.85 20.26 -16.91
C VAL A 233 23.64 19.30 -17.00
N ARG A 234 22.47 19.86 -17.31
CA ARG A 234 21.25 19.14 -17.64
C ARG A 234 20.60 19.74 -18.88
N TYR A 235 19.82 18.91 -19.55
CA TYR A 235 19.05 19.30 -20.71
C TYR A 235 17.57 19.12 -20.45
N MET A 236 16.76 20.08 -20.90
CA MET A 236 15.31 20.09 -20.68
C MET A 236 14.60 20.40 -21.98
N THR A 237 13.52 19.72 -22.29
CA THR A 237 12.67 20.02 -23.44
C THR A 237 11.21 20.08 -23.06
N PHE A 238 10.46 20.90 -23.79
CA PHE A 238 9.03 21.11 -23.58
C PHE A 238 8.23 20.76 -24.83
N LEU A 239 7.09 20.09 -24.60
CA LEU A 239 6.07 19.86 -25.60
C LEU A 239 4.76 20.50 -25.13
N THR A 240 3.92 20.93 -26.06
CA THR A 240 2.60 21.50 -25.75
C THR A 240 1.54 20.87 -26.63
N ILE A 241 0.32 20.71 -26.08
CA ILE A 241 -0.80 20.13 -26.84
C ILE A 241 -1.32 21.13 -27.87
N THR A 242 -1.41 20.69 -29.11
CA THR A 242 -2.00 21.45 -30.21
C THR A 242 -3.43 21.01 -30.52
N MET A 243 -3.75 19.74 -30.34
CA MET A 243 -5.09 19.22 -30.53
C MET A 243 -5.40 18.07 -29.57
N PHE A 244 -6.57 18.11 -28.98
CA PHE A 244 -7.13 16.99 -28.21
C PHE A 244 -7.99 16.09 -29.13
N PRO A 245 -8.14 14.79 -28.78
CA PRO A 245 -9.07 13.93 -29.47
C PRO A 245 -10.51 14.44 -29.34
N ARG A 246 -11.38 14.12 -30.31
CA ARG A 246 -12.79 14.54 -30.28
C ARG A 246 -13.55 14.06 -29.03
N GLN A 247 -13.14 12.93 -28.50
CA GLN A 247 -13.72 12.31 -27.32
C GLN A 247 -12.66 12.22 -26.22
N ILE A 248 -12.95 12.83 -25.09
CA ILE A 248 -12.16 12.74 -23.85
C ILE A 248 -13.08 12.12 -22.80
N TRP A 249 -12.89 10.86 -22.52
CA TRP A 249 -13.68 10.10 -21.57
C TRP A 249 -12.77 9.55 -20.47
N SER A 250 -13.17 9.71 -19.24
CA SER A 250 -12.62 8.93 -18.15
C SER A 250 -13.43 7.61 -18.02
N PRO A 251 -12.77 6.48 -17.71
CA PRO A 251 -11.35 6.36 -17.27
C PRO A 251 -10.32 6.17 -18.40
N SER A 252 -10.71 6.23 -19.65
CA SER A 252 -9.79 5.90 -20.76
C SER A 252 -8.80 7.00 -21.14
N PHE A 253 -9.02 8.24 -20.69
CA PHE A 253 -8.20 9.39 -21.08
C PHE A 253 -7.32 9.97 -19.97
N ASP A 254 -7.38 9.56 -18.76
CA ASP A 254 -6.75 10.08 -17.54
C ASP A 254 -5.27 10.48 -17.72
N LEU A 255 -5.06 11.57 -18.48
CA LEU A 255 -3.80 11.89 -19.16
C LEU A 255 -2.61 12.00 -18.19
N PHE A 256 -2.73 12.82 -17.12
CA PHE A 256 -1.61 12.98 -16.18
C PHE A 256 -1.35 11.70 -15.37
N HIS A 257 -2.39 10.96 -15.04
CA HIS A 257 -2.23 9.67 -14.38
C HIS A 257 -1.50 8.67 -15.28
N ASP A 258 -1.94 8.53 -16.54
CA ASP A 258 -1.37 7.55 -17.45
C ASP A 258 0.10 7.84 -17.82
N LEU A 259 0.52 9.10 -17.78
CA LEU A 259 1.92 9.45 -17.96
C LEU A 259 2.84 8.87 -16.87
N GLN A 260 2.33 8.61 -15.67
CA GLN A 260 3.10 7.97 -14.59
C GLN A 260 3.48 6.53 -14.92
N MET A 261 2.68 5.87 -15.77
CA MET A 261 2.86 4.47 -16.18
C MET A 261 3.86 4.28 -17.33
N THR A 262 4.35 5.37 -17.91
CA THR A 262 5.20 5.30 -19.12
C THR A 262 6.65 4.94 -18.85
N GLY A 263 7.10 4.95 -17.60
CA GLY A 263 8.51 4.80 -17.24
C GLY A 263 9.41 5.99 -17.63
N LEU A 264 8.86 7.00 -18.32
CA LEU A 264 9.60 8.19 -18.74
C LEU A 264 9.75 9.21 -17.59
N ASN A 265 10.81 10.00 -17.65
CA ASN A 265 11.01 11.15 -16.75
C ASN A 265 10.18 12.37 -17.22
N VAL A 266 8.87 12.17 -17.35
CA VAL A 266 7.95 13.21 -17.83
C VAL A 266 7.25 13.88 -16.65
N GLU A 267 7.21 15.20 -16.70
CA GLU A 267 6.37 16.03 -15.84
C GLU A 267 5.35 16.78 -16.68
N ALA A 268 4.20 17.12 -16.08
CA ALA A 268 3.13 17.81 -16.78
C ALA A 268 2.63 19.02 -15.99
N CYS A 269 2.25 20.06 -16.70
CA CYS A 269 1.63 21.27 -16.17
C CYS A 269 0.39 21.62 -16.96
N ALA A 270 -0.74 21.81 -16.28
CA ALA A 270 -1.95 22.39 -16.87
C ALA A 270 -2.22 23.76 -16.26
N ARG A 271 -2.28 24.77 -17.12
CA ARG A 271 -2.82 26.08 -16.75
C ARG A 271 -4.28 26.15 -17.15
N VAL A 272 -5.13 26.49 -16.21
CA VAL A 272 -6.58 26.54 -16.38
C VAL A 272 -7.09 27.94 -16.06
N VAL A 273 -7.77 28.57 -17.02
CA VAL A 273 -8.50 29.81 -16.81
C VAL A 273 -9.99 29.47 -16.74
N HIS A 274 -10.56 29.67 -15.57
CA HIS A 274 -11.96 29.35 -15.31
C HIS A 274 -12.87 30.43 -15.91
N LYS A 275 -13.86 30.00 -16.66
CA LYS A 275 -14.89 30.87 -17.24
C LYS A 275 -16.23 30.53 -16.62
N THR A 276 -16.94 31.52 -16.12
CA THR A 276 -18.31 31.33 -15.63
C THR A 276 -19.23 30.90 -16.78
N PRO A 277 -20.36 30.22 -16.51
CA PRO A 277 -21.33 29.87 -17.55
C PRO A 277 -21.81 31.08 -18.37
N GLU A 278 -21.97 32.24 -17.73
CA GLU A 278 -22.37 33.47 -18.39
C GLU A 278 -21.30 34.00 -19.37
N GLN A 279 -20.04 33.96 -18.97
CA GLN A 279 -18.91 34.33 -19.83
C GLN A 279 -18.75 33.35 -20.98
N ALA A 280 -18.89 32.06 -20.73
CA ALA A 280 -18.84 31.04 -21.75
C ALA A 280 -19.94 31.26 -22.78
N LYS A 281 -21.16 31.57 -22.35
CA LYS A 281 -22.29 31.90 -23.23
C LYS A 281 -22.01 33.12 -24.09
N LYS A 282 -21.59 34.26 -23.49
CA LYS A 282 -21.25 35.47 -24.21
C LYS A 282 -20.18 35.24 -25.28
N TRP A 283 -19.18 34.44 -24.96
CA TRP A 283 -18.08 34.07 -25.86
C TRP A 283 -18.55 33.22 -27.06
N SER A 284 -19.38 32.22 -26.79
CA SER A 284 -19.94 31.36 -27.83
C SER A 284 -20.91 32.14 -28.73
N ASP A 285 -21.77 32.99 -28.17
CA ASP A 285 -22.62 33.85 -28.94
C ASP A 285 -21.82 34.80 -29.84
N TRP A 286 -20.69 35.34 -29.34
CA TRP A 286 -19.78 36.15 -30.15
C TRP A 286 -19.15 35.34 -31.29
N LYS A 287 -18.62 34.14 -31.00
CA LYS A 287 -18.07 33.26 -32.04
C LYS A 287 -19.09 32.92 -33.10
N ARG A 288 -20.33 32.61 -32.69
CA ARG A 288 -21.44 32.33 -33.63
C ARG A 288 -21.70 33.54 -34.55
N ARG A 289 -21.89 34.71 -34.01
CA ARG A 289 -22.12 35.94 -34.79
C ARG A 289 -20.96 36.25 -35.75
N THR A 290 -19.71 36.09 -35.29
CA THR A 290 -18.54 36.26 -36.15
C THR A 290 -18.50 35.23 -37.27
N SER A 291 -18.84 33.98 -37.01
CA SER A 291 -18.91 32.93 -38.01
C SER A 291 -20.06 33.17 -39.02
N GLU A 292 -21.22 33.65 -38.55
CA GLU A 292 -22.35 34.04 -39.39
C GLU A 292 -21.95 35.17 -40.35
N SER A 293 -21.34 36.23 -39.81
CA SER A 293 -20.84 37.35 -40.62
C SER A 293 -19.78 36.92 -41.66
N ASN A 294 -18.82 36.07 -41.24
CA ASN A 294 -17.81 35.54 -42.14
C ASN A 294 -18.41 34.67 -43.25
N TYR A 295 -19.46 33.90 -42.93
CA TYR A 295 -20.19 33.06 -43.89
C TYR A 295 -20.94 33.94 -44.88
N GLU A 296 -21.62 35.00 -44.47
CA GLU A 296 -22.32 35.95 -45.34
C GLU A 296 -21.31 36.64 -46.28
N HIS A 297 -20.16 37.10 -45.77
CA HIS A 297 -19.12 37.67 -46.62
C HIS A 297 -18.47 36.69 -47.59
N ALA A 298 -18.32 35.40 -47.19
CA ALA A 298 -17.82 34.35 -48.08
C ALA A 298 -18.82 33.98 -49.20
N GLN A 299 -20.14 33.98 -48.87
CA GLN A 299 -21.19 33.82 -49.88
C GLN A 299 -21.20 34.96 -50.87
N GLU A 300 -21.10 36.19 -50.43
CA GLU A 300 -21.01 37.37 -51.33
C GLU A 300 -19.78 37.29 -52.25
N ALA A 301 -18.65 36.73 -51.71
CA ALA A 301 -17.41 36.53 -52.48
C ALA A 301 -17.34 35.23 -53.26
N GLN A 302 -18.41 34.43 -53.32
CA GLN A 302 -18.51 33.11 -53.99
C GLN A 302 -17.43 32.10 -53.52
N GLN A 303 -17.01 32.18 -52.26
CA GLN A 303 -16.03 31.25 -51.64
C GLN A 303 -16.69 30.10 -50.85
N GLU A 304 -16.03 28.92 -50.83
CA GLU A 304 -16.49 27.78 -50.06
C GLU A 304 -16.22 27.95 -48.55
N ALA A 305 -17.15 28.50 -47.80
CA ALA A 305 -17.07 28.60 -46.32
C ALA A 305 -18.10 27.71 -45.60
N ALA A 306 -18.82 26.84 -46.31
CA ALA A 306 -19.95 26.10 -45.79
C ALA A 306 -19.61 25.07 -44.70
N LYS A 307 -18.43 24.45 -44.74
CA LYS A 307 -18.03 23.42 -43.75
C LYS A 307 -17.72 24.01 -42.37
N ASP A 308 -17.01 25.09 -42.37
CA ASP A 308 -16.61 25.79 -41.10
C ASP A 308 -17.82 26.37 -40.39
N PHE A 309 -18.73 26.99 -41.14
CA PHE A 309 -20.00 27.51 -40.62
C PHE A 309 -20.87 26.40 -40.01
N GLN A 310 -21.06 25.25 -40.70
CA GLN A 310 -21.83 24.12 -40.16
C GLN A 310 -21.19 23.53 -38.89
N THR A 311 -19.85 23.49 -38.83
CA THR A 311 -19.11 23.00 -37.64
C THR A 311 -19.32 23.92 -36.46
N VAL A 312 -19.23 25.25 -36.64
CA VAL A 312 -19.48 26.23 -35.57
C VAL A 312 -20.93 26.18 -35.10
N GLN A 313 -21.89 26.07 -36.01
CA GLN A 313 -23.31 25.97 -35.67
C GLN A 313 -23.64 24.68 -34.88
N ARG A 314 -23.03 23.55 -35.23
CA ARG A 314 -23.18 22.30 -34.42
C ARG A 314 -22.58 22.43 -33.07
N ALA A 315 -21.36 22.97 -32.96
CA ALA A 315 -20.69 23.22 -31.69
C ALA A 315 -21.54 24.13 -30.78
N HIS A 316 -22.08 25.22 -31.36
CA HIS A 316 -22.93 26.16 -30.61
C HIS A 316 -24.21 25.50 -30.07
N ARG A 317 -24.88 24.63 -30.85
CA ARG A 317 -26.05 23.87 -30.33
C ARG A 317 -25.68 22.95 -29.18
N GLN A 318 -24.57 22.23 -29.26
CA GLN A 318 -24.08 21.38 -28.17
C GLN A 318 -23.72 22.20 -26.93
N GLU A 319 -23.12 23.39 -27.12
CA GLU A 319 -22.82 24.30 -26.04
C GLU A 319 -24.10 24.87 -25.39
N GLN A 320 -25.15 25.19 -26.15
CA GLN A 320 -26.45 25.61 -25.60
C GLN A 320 -27.08 24.56 -24.69
N GLU A 321 -27.00 23.28 -25.04
CA GLU A 321 -27.44 22.17 -24.18
C GLU A 321 -26.63 22.11 -22.88
N ALA A 322 -25.30 22.28 -22.96
CA ALA A 322 -24.44 22.33 -21.79
C ALA A 322 -24.75 23.54 -20.88
N TRP A 323 -25.06 24.72 -21.45
CA TRP A 323 -25.43 25.90 -20.67
C TRP A 323 -26.80 25.80 -20.02
N SER A 324 -27.74 25.09 -20.63
CA SER A 324 -29.02 24.75 -19.99
C SER A 324 -28.81 23.98 -18.68
N GLN A 325 -27.69 23.24 -18.57
CA GLN A 325 -27.25 22.53 -17.37
C GLN A 325 -26.27 23.35 -16.50
N ASN A 326 -26.13 24.67 -16.73
CA ASN A 326 -25.25 25.59 -16.00
C ASN A 326 -23.77 25.13 -15.95
N ARG A 327 -23.26 24.52 -17.03
CA ARG A 327 -21.87 24.07 -17.11
C ARG A 327 -20.91 25.21 -17.42
N ALA A 328 -19.79 25.29 -16.67
CA ALA A 328 -18.69 26.19 -16.94
C ALA A 328 -17.87 25.77 -18.18
N LEU A 329 -17.04 26.65 -18.68
CA LEU A 329 -16.06 26.36 -19.74
C LEU A 329 -14.69 26.83 -19.28
N ASN A 330 -13.71 25.96 -19.37
CA ASN A 330 -12.34 26.27 -18.98
C ASN A 330 -11.47 26.49 -20.22
N LYS A 331 -10.52 27.44 -20.14
CA LYS A 331 -9.44 27.57 -21.12
C LYS A 331 -8.22 26.86 -20.58
N VAL A 332 -7.81 25.78 -21.22
CA VAL A 332 -6.76 24.87 -20.75
C VAL A 332 -5.56 24.93 -21.68
N ASN A 333 -4.38 25.05 -21.09
CA ASN A 333 -3.09 24.89 -21.76
C ASN A 333 -2.34 23.78 -21.04
N VAL A 334 -1.74 22.84 -21.78
CA VAL A 334 -0.96 21.73 -21.22
C VAL A 334 0.46 21.75 -21.77
N ILE A 335 1.43 21.61 -20.87
CA ILE A 335 2.86 21.53 -21.19
C ILE A 335 3.39 20.24 -20.55
N PHE A 336 4.18 19.50 -21.32
CA PHE A 336 5.00 18.39 -20.83
C PHE A 336 6.46 18.83 -20.77
N LYS A 337 7.17 18.39 -19.75
CA LYS A 337 8.59 18.67 -19.51
C LYS A 337 9.33 17.35 -19.36
N LEU A 338 10.42 17.20 -20.09
CA LEU A 338 11.37 16.10 -19.94
C LEU A 338 12.74 16.65 -19.57
N ILE A 339 13.50 15.90 -18.78
CA ILE A 339 14.83 16.26 -18.30
C ILE A 339 15.76 15.07 -18.50
N SER A 340 17.00 15.29 -19.01
CA SER A 340 18.04 14.28 -19.15
C SER A 340 19.43 14.89 -18.92
N GLU A 341 20.39 14.03 -18.65
CA GLU A 341 21.82 14.38 -18.60
C GLU A 341 22.42 14.55 -19.99
N ASP A 342 21.85 13.86 -20.95
CA ASP A 342 22.30 13.81 -22.33
C ASP A 342 21.21 14.32 -23.28
N PRO A 343 21.53 15.22 -24.22
CA PRO A 343 20.56 15.78 -25.15
C PRO A 343 20.05 14.78 -26.20
N PHE A 344 20.82 13.75 -26.54
CA PHE A 344 20.41 12.69 -27.46
C PHE A 344 19.33 11.80 -26.83
N THR A 345 19.59 11.28 -25.64
CA THR A 345 18.60 10.54 -24.86
C THR A 345 17.32 11.35 -24.61
N LEU A 346 17.45 12.66 -24.36
CA LEU A 346 16.31 13.56 -24.23
C LEU A 346 15.47 13.61 -25.51
N ASP A 347 16.11 13.60 -26.67
CA ASP A 347 15.43 13.64 -27.97
C ASP A 347 14.67 12.33 -28.25
N GLU A 348 15.28 11.19 -27.96
CA GLU A 348 14.63 9.88 -28.06
C GLU A 348 13.41 9.78 -27.16
N GLN A 349 13.55 10.15 -25.89
CA GLN A 349 12.44 10.14 -24.93
C GLN A 349 11.30 11.08 -25.35
N ALA A 350 11.63 12.28 -25.84
CA ALA A 350 10.63 13.22 -26.32
C ALA A 350 9.90 12.71 -27.56
N SER A 351 10.63 12.08 -28.49
CA SER A 351 10.06 11.48 -29.70
C SER A 351 9.17 10.27 -29.37
N PHE A 352 9.57 9.45 -28.40
CA PHE A 352 8.78 8.34 -27.92
C PHE A 352 7.48 8.82 -27.24
N LEU A 353 7.58 9.82 -26.36
CA LEU A 353 6.42 10.44 -25.70
C LEU A 353 5.44 11.00 -26.74
N GLU A 354 5.94 11.76 -27.72
CA GLU A 354 5.12 12.38 -28.76
C GLU A 354 4.39 11.36 -29.60
N LYS A 355 5.13 10.40 -30.17
CA LYS A 355 4.60 9.46 -31.16
C LYS A 355 3.83 8.30 -30.53
N ASN A 356 4.44 7.63 -29.58
CA ASN A 356 3.90 6.37 -29.07
C ASN A 356 2.85 6.60 -27.98
N ILE A 357 3.09 7.53 -27.07
CA ILE A 357 2.18 7.75 -25.94
C ILE A 357 1.09 8.75 -26.30
N LEU A 358 1.45 9.96 -26.64
CA LEU A 358 0.46 11.02 -26.81
C LEU A 358 -0.35 10.83 -28.10
N ARG A 359 0.30 10.61 -29.24
CA ARG A 359 -0.39 10.46 -30.52
C ARG A 359 -1.09 9.09 -30.67
N ASN A 360 -0.35 7.99 -30.54
CA ASN A 360 -0.89 6.67 -30.85
C ASN A 360 -1.82 6.17 -29.75
N LEU A 361 -1.44 6.30 -28.49
CA LEU A 361 -2.24 5.76 -27.38
C LEU A 361 -3.37 6.70 -26.97
N LYS A 362 -3.11 8.02 -26.89
CA LYS A 362 -4.08 9.02 -26.41
C LYS A 362 -4.76 9.85 -27.49
N GLY A 363 -4.32 9.75 -28.74
CA GLY A 363 -4.85 10.55 -29.86
C GLY A 363 -4.64 12.06 -29.69
N VAL A 364 -3.63 12.47 -28.92
CA VAL A 364 -3.29 13.86 -28.64
C VAL A 364 -2.20 14.32 -29.59
N GLU A 365 -2.43 15.41 -30.31
CA GLU A 365 -1.37 16.04 -31.09
C GLU A 365 -0.60 17.05 -30.26
N VAL A 366 0.72 16.96 -30.34
CA VAL A 366 1.63 17.85 -29.60
C VAL A 366 2.61 18.50 -30.55
N LEU A 367 3.13 19.63 -30.13
CA LEU A 367 4.20 20.37 -30.80
C LEU A 367 5.37 20.52 -29.85
N ARG A 368 6.56 20.22 -30.34
CA ARG A 368 7.84 20.53 -29.70
C ARG A 368 8.47 21.74 -30.43
N PRO A 369 8.12 22.97 -30.03
CA PRO A 369 8.48 24.16 -30.83
C PRO A 369 9.98 24.45 -30.76
N VAL A 370 10.59 24.75 -31.90
CA VAL A 370 12.03 25.04 -32.01
C VAL A 370 12.36 26.35 -31.33
N ASP A 371 11.62 27.42 -31.67
CA ASP A 371 11.95 28.79 -31.23
C ASP A 371 11.22 29.24 -29.95
N GLN A 372 10.43 28.37 -29.34
CA GLN A 372 9.60 28.73 -28.19
C GLN A 372 9.94 27.95 -26.89
N GLN A 373 11.02 27.21 -26.86
CA GLN A 373 11.43 26.45 -25.69
C GLN A 373 11.59 27.37 -24.45
N SER A 374 12.22 28.54 -24.63
CA SER A 374 12.32 29.52 -23.53
C SER A 374 10.98 30.10 -23.09
N ARG A 375 9.99 30.22 -23.99
CA ARG A 375 8.65 30.71 -23.63
C ARG A 375 7.88 29.63 -22.85
N LEU A 376 8.05 28.35 -23.22
CA LEU A 376 7.44 27.23 -22.48
C LEU A 376 8.11 27.03 -21.12
N TYR A 377 9.43 27.27 -21.03
CA TYR A 377 10.14 27.29 -19.76
C TYR A 377 9.55 28.31 -18.78
N ASP A 378 9.34 29.57 -19.27
CA ASP A 378 8.68 30.61 -18.48
C ASP A 378 7.22 30.29 -18.16
N ALA A 379 6.49 29.70 -19.12
CA ALA A 379 5.07 29.35 -18.99
C ALA A 379 4.81 28.17 -18.03
N TRP A 380 5.82 27.39 -17.71
CA TRP A 380 5.76 26.35 -16.68
C TRP A 380 5.51 26.92 -15.29
N LEU A 381 6.04 28.13 -15.03
CA LEU A 381 5.93 28.80 -13.74
C LEU A 381 4.60 29.59 -13.65
N PRO A 382 4.00 29.69 -12.46
CA PRO A 382 2.76 30.43 -12.29
C PRO A 382 3.00 31.94 -12.53
N ALA A 383 2.12 32.52 -13.32
CA ALA A 383 2.18 33.92 -13.66
C ALA A 383 0.80 34.47 -14.01
N PRO A 384 0.53 35.76 -13.81
CA PRO A 384 -0.70 36.39 -14.26
C PRO A 384 -0.82 36.42 -15.80
N TYR A 385 0.31 36.42 -16.54
CA TYR A 385 0.38 36.41 -17.98
C TYR A 385 0.76 35.02 -18.54
N TRP A 386 0.14 34.65 -19.65
CA TRP A 386 0.46 33.43 -20.39
C TRP A 386 1.16 33.74 -21.71
N SER A 387 2.40 33.27 -21.87
CA SER A 387 3.21 33.45 -23.07
C SER A 387 2.83 32.52 -24.23
N GLY A 388 2.18 31.40 -23.97
CA GLY A 388 1.80 30.38 -24.95
C GLY A 388 0.35 30.44 -25.44
N LYS A 389 -0.21 31.61 -25.73
CA LYS A 389 -1.64 31.81 -26.09
C LYS A 389 -2.11 31.00 -27.30
N SER A 390 -1.22 30.62 -28.20
CA SER A 390 -1.53 29.88 -29.43
C SER A 390 -2.03 28.42 -29.19
N HIS A 391 -1.83 27.88 -27.97
CA HIS A 391 -2.14 26.50 -27.62
C HIS A 391 -3.20 26.41 -26.53
N THR A 392 -4.20 27.29 -26.56
CA THR A 392 -5.30 27.32 -25.58
C THR A 392 -6.50 26.58 -26.12
N HIS A 393 -7.03 25.65 -25.31
CA HIS A 393 -8.19 24.83 -25.66
C HIS A 393 -9.36 25.15 -24.74
N GLU A 394 -10.56 25.22 -25.29
CA GLU A 394 -11.80 25.42 -24.54
C GLU A 394 -12.41 24.04 -24.20
N ILE A 395 -12.44 23.69 -22.93
CA ILE A 395 -12.74 22.34 -22.45
C ILE A 395 -13.74 22.40 -21.29
N TYR A 396 -14.69 21.48 -21.24
CA TYR A 396 -15.64 21.34 -20.15
C TYR A 396 -14.97 20.82 -18.86
N PRO A 397 -15.51 21.14 -17.67
CA PRO A 397 -14.92 20.78 -16.37
C PRO A 397 -14.63 19.29 -16.19
N ASN A 398 -15.54 18.39 -16.59
CA ASN A 398 -15.35 16.95 -16.53
C ASN A 398 -14.17 16.48 -17.40
N ARG A 399 -14.00 17.06 -18.58
CA ARG A 399 -12.87 16.76 -19.46
C ARG A 399 -11.56 17.37 -18.93
N THR A 400 -11.63 18.56 -18.33
CA THR A 400 -10.48 19.15 -17.63
C THR A 400 -10.02 18.26 -16.47
N ALA A 401 -10.97 17.70 -15.72
CA ALA A 401 -10.68 16.74 -14.64
C ALA A 401 -10.00 15.45 -15.17
N ALA A 402 -10.43 14.92 -16.31
CA ALA A 402 -9.81 13.75 -16.94
C ALA A 402 -8.40 14.04 -17.50
N ILE A 403 -8.10 15.28 -17.89
CA ILE A 403 -6.75 15.67 -18.32
C ILE A 403 -5.81 15.78 -17.11
N VAL A 404 -6.23 16.48 -16.06
CA VAL A 404 -5.36 16.87 -14.95
C VAL A 404 -5.32 15.82 -13.84
N THR A 405 -6.38 15.05 -13.66
CA THR A 405 -6.48 13.98 -12.62
C THR A 405 -5.90 14.39 -11.26
N LEU A 406 -6.40 15.49 -10.69
CA LEU A 406 -5.86 16.17 -9.51
C LEU A 406 -5.54 15.22 -8.34
N GLY A 407 -4.27 15.08 -8.00
CA GLY A 407 -3.82 14.26 -6.88
C GLY A 407 -3.91 12.74 -7.12
N ALA A 408 -4.28 12.30 -8.32
CA ALA A 408 -4.32 10.89 -8.67
C ALA A 408 -2.90 10.34 -8.82
N ALA A 409 -2.40 9.70 -7.78
CA ALA A 409 -1.12 9.01 -7.79
C ALA A 409 -1.32 7.58 -7.33
N ASP A 410 -0.82 6.63 -8.10
CA ASP A 410 -0.74 5.25 -7.63
C ASP A 410 0.33 5.19 -6.54
N ALA A 411 -0.16 5.14 -5.32
CA ALA A 411 0.64 4.94 -4.13
C ALA A 411 -0.01 3.85 -3.29
N LEU A 412 0.72 2.83 -2.97
CA LEU A 412 0.27 1.67 -2.24
C LEU A 412 1.17 1.42 -1.03
N GLY A 413 0.61 0.82 0.01
CA GLY A 413 1.34 0.45 1.21
C GLY A 413 1.43 1.56 2.27
N ASP A 414 2.23 1.31 3.28
CA ASP A 414 2.36 2.17 4.45
C ASP A 414 3.46 3.23 4.26
N PRO A 415 3.38 4.38 4.94
CA PRO A 415 4.44 5.39 4.90
C PRO A 415 5.71 4.98 5.67
N THR A 416 5.61 3.97 6.52
CA THR A 416 6.70 3.40 7.35
C THR A 416 6.77 1.88 7.13
N GLY A 417 7.75 1.22 7.72
CA GLY A 417 7.99 -0.21 7.59
C GLY A 417 8.97 -0.55 6.48
N MET A 418 9.27 -1.83 6.35
CA MET A 418 10.18 -2.32 5.30
C MET A 418 9.47 -2.46 3.97
N PRO A 419 10.18 -2.36 2.85
CA PRO A 419 9.62 -2.68 1.54
C PRO A 419 9.22 -4.15 1.44
N ILE A 420 8.17 -4.42 0.65
CA ILE A 420 7.72 -5.79 0.33
C ILE A 420 7.74 -6.04 -1.18
N GLY A 421 7.91 -5.00 -1.99
CA GLY A 421 7.91 -5.09 -3.44
C GLY A 421 7.71 -3.75 -4.13
N PHE A 422 7.36 -3.82 -5.39
CA PHE A 422 7.12 -2.67 -6.25
C PHE A 422 5.72 -2.74 -6.85
N LEU A 423 5.06 -1.60 -6.94
CA LEU A 423 3.80 -1.49 -7.67
C LEU A 423 4.07 -1.72 -9.17
N ASP A 424 3.34 -2.64 -9.80
CA ASP A 424 3.59 -3.03 -11.19
C ASP A 424 3.39 -1.85 -12.17
N SER A 425 2.43 -0.99 -11.90
CA SER A 425 2.05 0.13 -12.76
C SER A 425 3.14 1.20 -12.91
N ASN A 426 3.76 1.64 -11.82
CA ASN A 426 4.68 2.80 -11.81
C ASN A 426 6.01 2.52 -11.10
N ARG A 427 6.30 1.28 -10.75
CA ARG A 427 7.52 0.83 -10.06
C ARG A 427 7.77 1.50 -8.70
N SER A 428 6.75 2.15 -8.12
CA SER A 428 6.89 2.73 -6.78
C SER A 428 7.05 1.64 -5.73
N VAL A 429 7.89 1.92 -4.73
CA VAL A 429 8.16 0.99 -3.62
C VAL A 429 6.93 0.85 -2.74
N VAL A 430 6.50 -0.38 -2.50
CA VAL A 430 5.42 -0.74 -1.60
C VAL A 430 6.01 -1.16 -0.25
N ARG A 431 5.62 -0.48 0.81
CA ARG A 431 6.08 -0.74 2.19
C ARG A 431 4.95 -1.31 3.04
N MET A 432 5.32 -2.10 4.05
CA MET A 432 4.37 -2.63 5.02
C MET A 432 4.88 -2.45 6.45
N ASP A 433 4.04 -1.88 7.29
CA ASP A 433 4.25 -1.73 8.73
C ASP A 433 3.08 -2.44 9.43
N ILE A 434 3.30 -3.69 9.83
CA ILE A 434 2.22 -4.54 10.34
C ILE A 434 1.60 -3.96 11.62
N PRO A 435 2.38 -3.51 12.65
CA PRO A 435 1.84 -2.93 13.88
C PRO A 435 1.00 -1.67 13.66
N ARG A 436 1.26 -0.93 12.58
CA ARG A 436 0.59 0.34 12.27
C ARG A 436 -0.95 0.25 12.25
N GLY A 437 -1.50 -0.92 11.88
CA GLY A 437 -2.95 -1.14 11.95
C GLY A 437 -3.49 -0.91 13.36
N ALA A 438 -2.90 -1.56 14.35
CA ALA A 438 -3.30 -1.42 15.76
C ALA A 438 -3.02 -0.01 16.30
N GLU A 439 -1.92 0.63 15.90
CA GLU A 439 -1.55 2.00 16.29
C GLU A 439 -2.51 3.07 15.71
N SER A 440 -3.09 2.82 14.54
CA SER A 440 -3.96 3.77 13.81
C SER A 440 -5.46 3.48 13.91
N ASN A 441 -5.89 2.75 14.93
CA ASN A 441 -7.29 2.32 15.12
C ASN A 441 -7.87 1.50 13.95
N ALA A 442 -7.01 0.85 13.17
CA ALA A 442 -7.39 -0.11 12.15
C ALA A 442 -7.01 -1.54 12.61
N SER A 443 -7.21 -2.52 11.76
CA SER A 443 -6.79 -3.90 12.05
C SER A 443 -5.39 -4.17 11.50
N SER A 444 -4.56 -4.87 12.27
CA SER A 444 -3.28 -5.43 11.82
C SER A 444 -3.42 -6.83 11.21
N ASN A 445 -4.64 -7.27 10.93
CA ASN A 445 -4.89 -8.55 10.29
C ASN A 445 -4.58 -8.50 8.79
N ILE A 446 -4.03 -9.59 8.28
CA ILE A 446 -3.68 -9.79 6.88
C ILE A 446 -4.26 -11.12 6.41
N ILE A 447 -4.97 -11.12 5.31
CA ILE A 447 -5.39 -12.34 4.61
C ILE A 447 -4.55 -12.47 3.34
N LEU A 448 -3.93 -13.63 3.18
CA LEU A 448 -3.08 -13.95 2.05
C LEU A 448 -3.62 -15.17 1.32
N ILE A 449 -4.04 -15.00 0.08
CA ILE A 449 -4.61 -16.05 -0.76
C ILE A 449 -3.69 -16.34 -1.94
N GLY A 450 -3.61 -17.61 -2.28
CA GLY A 450 -2.90 -18.05 -3.48
C GLY A 450 -2.75 -19.55 -3.57
N PRO A 451 -2.60 -20.11 -4.76
CA PRO A 451 -2.40 -21.54 -4.95
C PRO A 451 -1.09 -22.03 -4.33
N THR A 452 -0.95 -23.33 -4.21
CA THR A 452 0.31 -23.95 -3.77
C THR A 452 1.44 -23.57 -4.71
N GLY A 453 2.60 -23.17 -4.17
CA GLY A 453 3.75 -22.71 -4.97
C GLY A 453 3.70 -21.24 -5.41
N SER A 454 2.68 -20.47 -5.03
CA SER A 454 2.57 -19.03 -5.36
C SER A 454 3.49 -18.11 -4.54
N GLY A 455 4.25 -18.64 -3.58
CA GLY A 455 5.17 -17.85 -2.75
C GLY A 455 4.59 -17.34 -1.42
N LYS A 456 3.40 -17.81 -0.98
CA LYS A 456 2.76 -17.39 0.27
C LYS A 456 3.69 -17.47 1.49
N THR A 457 4.20 -18.66 1.80
CA THR A 457 5.05 -18.92 2.98
C THR A 457 6.34 -18.09 2.92
N HIS A 458 6.86 -17.88 1.71
CA HIS A 458 8.03 -17.05 1.48
C HIS A 458 7.77 -15.58 1.80
N LEU A 459 6.69 -15.00 1.28
CA LEU A 459 6.31 -13.61 1.54
C LEU A 459 6.06 -13.38 3.04
N VAL A 460 5.35 -14.30 3.71
CA VAL A 460 5.09 -14.21 5.15
C VAL A 460 6.40 -14.32 5.94
N GLY A 461 7.30 -15.22 5.56
CA GLY A 461 8.59 -15.37 6.22
C GLY A 461 9.42 -14.09 6.20
N MET A 462 9.46 -13.41 5.06
CA MET A 462 10.09 -12.09 4.95
C MET A 462 9.45 -11.05 5.87
N MET A 463 8.12 -10.96 5.82
CA MET A 463 7.38 -10.00 6.67
C MET A 463 7.62 -10.25 8.16
N ILE A 464 7.66 -11.50 8.60
CA ILE A 464 7.96 -11.88 9.98
C ILE A 464 9.40 -11.54 10.36
N ALA A 465 10.37 -11.83 9.49
CA ALA A 465 11.77 -11.53 9.73
C ALA A 465 12.00 -10.01 9.92
N ASP A 466 11.43 -9.20 9.03
CA ASP A 466 11.54 -7.74 9.12
C ASP A 466 10.79 -7.17 10.33
N LEU A 467 9.62 -7.73 10.68
CA LEU A 467 8.87 -7.36 11.87
C LEU A 467 9.70 -7.59 13.14
N LEU A 468 10.28 -8.78 13.31
CA LEU A 468 11.04 -9.17 14.51
C LEU A 468 12.34 -8.37 14.64
N ARG A 469 13.02 -8.08 13.55
CA ARG A 469 14.26 -7.27 13.54
C ARG A 469 13.98 -5.78 13.73
N GLY A 470 12.89 -5.29 13.13
CA GLY A 470 12.56 -3.87 13.05
C GLY A 470 11.75 -3.33 14.22
N THR A 471 11.07 -4.20 14.99
CA THR A 471 10.16 -3.76 16.05
C THR A 471 10.20 -4.68 17.26
N LYS A 472 9.83 -4.12 18.41
CA LYS A 472 9.63 -4.90 19.63
C LYS A 472 8.34 -5.71 19.51
N SER A 473 8.44 -6.87 18.84
CA SER A 473 7.32 -7.73 18.52
C SER A 473 7.60 -9.19 18.83
N ARG A 474 6.55 -9.96 18.90
CA ARG A 474 6.62 -11.41 19.03
C ARG A 474 5.63 -12.10 18.11
N VAL A 475 6.01 -13.27 17.62
CA VAL A 475 5.24 -14.03 16.63
C VAL A 475 5.05 -15.46 17.11
N ILE A 476 3.84 -16.00 16.94
CA ILE A 476 3.53 -17.41 17.19
C ILE A 476 3.05 -18.07 15.89
N ILE A 477 3.62 -19.24 15.60
CA ILE A 477 3.30 -20.05 14.42
C ILE A 477 2.86 -21.44 14.85
N GLY A 478 1.74 -21.92 14.34
CA GLY A 478 1.36 -23.33 14.42
C GLY A 478 1.94 -24.09 13.21
N ASP A 479 2.91 -24.98 13.47
CA ASP A 479 3.61 -25.73 12.42
C ASP A 479 3.26 -27.22 12.48
N GLN A 480 2.39 -27.63 11.56
CA GLN A 480 1.94 -29.03 11.50
C GLN A 480 2.77 -29.91 10.57
N LYS A 481 3.40 -29.26 9.58
CA LYS A 481 4.18 -29.97 8.55
C LYS A 481 5.66 -30.03 8.89
N GLY A 482 6.09 -29.34 9.97
CA GLY A 482 7.50 -29.20 10.35
C GLY A 482 8.30 -28.28 9.40
N GLU A 483 7.62 -27.47 8.58
CA GLU A 483 8.25 -26.62 7.59
C GLU A 483 8.96 -25.41 8.21
N HIS A 484 8.46 -24.94 9.37
CA HIS A 484 8.98 -23.76 10.06
C HIS A 484 10.05 -24.07 11.12
N LYS A 485 10.34 -25.36 11.38
CA LYS A 485 11.36 -25.76 12.33
C LYS A 485 12.74 -25.18 11.97
N LYS A 486 13.07 -25.15 10.69
CA LYS A 486 14.31 -24.57 10.17
C LYS A 486 14.47 -23.06 10.45
N TRP A 487 13.34 -22.32 10.61
CA TRP A 487 13.39 -20.90 10.96
C TRP A 487 13.95 -20.67 12.37
N VAL A 488 13.85 -21.69 13.23
CA VAL A 488 14.39 -21.65 14.59
C VAL A 488 15.85 -22.13 14.60
N GLU A 489 16.15 -23.21 13.88
CA GLU A 489 17.44 -23.91 14.00
C GLU A 489 18.61 -23.24 13.26
N ASN A 490 18.38 -22.63 12.09
CA ASN A 490 19.44 -22.17 11.19
C ASN A 490 19.09 -20.84 10.50
N SER A 491 18.65 -19.84 11.24
CA SER A 491 18.36 -18.56 10.62
C SER A 491 19.62 -17.78 10.24
N PRO A 492 19.88 -17.47 8.95
CA PRO A 492 21.04 -16.69 8.53
C PRO A 492 21.01 -15.24 9.01
N PHE A 493 19.87 -14.75 9.51
CA PHE A 493 19.64 -13.35 9.88
C PHE A 493 19.41 -13.12 11.39
N GLY A 494 19.92 -14.01 12.26
CA GLY A 494 19.83 -13.84 13.70
C GLY A 494 18.44 -14.12 14.29
N LEU A 495 17.53 -14.73 13.55
CA LEU A 495 16.21 -15.13 14.11
C LEU A 495 16.35 -16.28 15.09
N SER A 496 17.37 -17.15 14.95
CA SER A 496 17.64 -18.27 15.86
C SER A 496 17.82 -17.81 17.31
N ASP A 497 18.43 -16.63 17.53
CA ASP A 497 18.63 -16.09 18.86
C ASP A 497 17.30 -15.63 19.50
N MET A 498 16.30 -15.34 18.68
CA MET A 498 14.96 -14.89 19.07
C MET A 498 13.90 -15.99 18.87
N ALA A 499 14.27 -17.18 18.44
CA ALA A 499 13.31 -18.20 18.04
C ALA A 499 13.34 -19.42 18.94
N GLN A 500 12.16 -19.94 19.27
CA GLN A 500 11.99 -21.13 20.08
C GLN A 500 11.05 -22.12 19.38
N TYR A 501 11.49 -23.38 19.28
CA TYR A 501 10.65 -24.48 18.82
C TYR A 501 10.10 -25.27 20.01
N ILE A 502 8.79 -25.35 20.11
CA ILE A 502 8.09 -26.10 21.16
C ILE A 502 7.43 -27.29 20.50
N SER A 503 7.96 -28.49 20.79
CA SER A 503 7.36 -29.74 20.31
C SER A 503 6.09 -30.05 21.13
N LEU A 504 4.97 -30.16 20.46
CA LEU A 504 3.71 -30.64 21.03
C LEU A 504 3.64 -32.15 20.90
N ASP A 505 4.52 -32.84 21.64
CA ASP A 505 4.57 -34.29 21.78
C ASP A 505 4.19 -34.67 23.20
N GLY A 506 3.17 -35.51 23.39
CA GLY A 506 2.68 -35.92 24.69
C GLY A 506 3.68 -36.69 25.54
N TYR A 507 4.74 -37.24 24.95
CA TYR A 507 5.84 -37.88 25.69
C TYR A 507 6.92 -36.92 26.14
N GLN A 508 7.16 -35.87 25.35
CA GLN A 508 8.19 -34.85 25.67
C GLN A 508 7.64 -33.76 26.58
N ASN A 509 6.39 -33.33 26.33
CA ASN A 509 5.73 -32.25 27.04
C ASN A 509 4.32 -32.65 27.53
N PRO A 510 4.21 -33.64 28.47
CA PRO A 510 2.93 -34.05 28.99
C PRO A 510 2.25 -32.90 29.75
N GLY A 511 0.92 -32.75 29.59
CA GLY A 511 0.13 -31.72 30.26
C GLY A 511 0.38 -30.28 29.82
N VAL A 512 1.08 -30.06 28.70
CA VAL A 512 1.33 -28.70 28.18
C VAL A 512 0.03 -27.99 27.77
N LEU A 513 -1.04 -28.73 27.47
CA LEU A 513 -2.37 -28.19 27.13
C LEU A 513 -3.37 -28.33 28.31
N ASP A 514 -2.91 -28.62 29.53
CA ASP A 514 -3.76 -28.62 30.71
C ASP A 514 -4.27 -27.20 31.01
N PRO A 515 -5.59 -26.92 30.97
CA PRO A 515 -6.15 -25.57 31.19
C PRO A 515 -5.70 -24.92 32.49
N PHE A 516 -5.48 -25.67 33.56
CA PHE A 516 -5.12 -25.17 34.88
C PHE A 516 -3.67 -24.68 34.96
N HIS A 517 -2.80 -25.16 34.07
CA HIS A 517 -1.44 -24.67 33.90
C HIS A 517 -1.31 -23.67 32.77
N LEU A 518 -2.14 -23.79 31.75
CA LEU A 518 -2.07 -23.00 30.54
C LEU A 518 -2.62 -21.59 30.76
N ILE A 519 -3.81 -21.45 31.36
CA ILE A 519 -4.48 -20.16 31.55
C ILE A 519 -3.95 -19.50 32.82
N ARG A 520 -3.07 -18.50 32.61
CA ARG A 520 -2.43 -17.72 33.67
C ARG A 520 -2.96 -16.30 33.77
N LEU A 521 -3.33 -15.70 32.64
CA LEU A 521 -3.82 -14.34 32.53
C LEU A 521 -5.26 -14.32 32.06
N VAL A 522 -5.99 -13.34 32.53
CA VAL A 522 -7.34 -13.00 32.09
C VAL A 522 -7.41 -11.55 31.65
N ASN A 523 -8.32 -11.22 30.77
CA ASN A 523 -8.44 -9.86 30.31
C ASN A 523 -9.28 -9.04 31.31
N ASP A 524 -8.69 -7.95 31.82
CA ASP A 524 -9.35 -7.08 32.80
C ASP A 524 -10.69 -6.49 32.32
N GLU A 525 -10.86 -6.33 31.02
CA GLU A 525 -12.10 -5.82 30.42
C GLU A 525 -13.28 -6.84 30.52
N ASP A 526 -12.97 -8.12 30.65
CA ASP A 526 -13.97 -9.21 30.67
C ASP A 526 -14.37 -9.61 32.11
N ILE A 527 -13.63 -9.14 33.14
CA ILE A 527 -13.82 -9.54 34.53
C ILE A 527 -15.17 -9.08 35.13
N GLY A 528 -15.72 -7.97 34.62
CA GLY A 528 -17.06 -7.51 35.01
C GLY A 528 -17.24 -7.20 36.51
N GLY A 529 -16.13 -6.94 37.24
CA GLY A 529 -16.13 -6.64 38.69
C GLY A 529 -15.94 -7.87 39.57
N MET A 530 -15.68 -9.06 39.00
CA MET A 530 -15.30 -10.28 39.73
C MET A 530 -13.83 -10.22 40.17
N ASP A 531 -13.42 -11.04 41.15
CA ASP A 531 -12.00 -11.20 41.47
C ASP A 531 -11.26 -11.87 40.29
N PRO A 532 -10.08 -11.35 39.86
CA PRO A 532 -9.33 -11.88 38.73
C PRO A 532 -8.97 -13.38 38.88
N ASP A 533 -8.65 -13.84 40.07
CA ASP A 533 -8.30 -15.24 40.34
C ASP A 533 -9.53 -16.15 40.26
N GLU A 534 -10.68 -15.69 40.73
CA GLU A 534 -11.95 -16.39 40.62
C GLU A 534 -12.40 -16.47 39.17
N TYR A 535 -12.29 -15.40 38.42
CA TYR A 535 -12.60 -15.36 37.00
C TYR A 535 -11.66 -16.27 36.19
N ARG A 536 -10.36 -16.26 36.47
CA ARG A 536 -9.39 -17.19 35.87
C ARG A 536 -9.77 -18.66 36.11
N GLU A 537 -10.09 -19.03 37.35
CA GLU A 537 -10.51 -20.38 37.66
C GLU A 537 -11.79 -20.78 36.92
N GLN A 538 -12.74 -19.85 36.77
CA GLN A 538 -13.96 -20.10 35.99
C GLN A 538 -13.65 -20.41 34.51
N ILE A 539 -12.71 -19.70 33.90
CA ILE A 539 -12.28 -19.95 32.52
C ILE A 539 -11.55 -21.27 32.39
N GLN A 540 -10.63 -21.58 33.33
CA GLN A 540 -9.92 -22.86 33.40
C GLN A 540 -10.91 -24.04 33.48
N ARG A 541 -11.87 -23.97 34.38
CA ARG A 541 -12.92 -24.98 34.56
C ARG A 541 -13.81 -25.12 33.31
N SER A 542 -14.17 -24.00 32.69
CA SER A 542 -14.98 -23.97 31.47
C SER A 542 -14.24 -24.65 30.30
N LEU A 543 -12.96 -24.36 30.11
CA LEU A 543 -12.15 -25.00 29.06
C LEU A 543 -11.94 -26.50 29.36
N ALA A 544 -11.66 -26.88 30.59
CA ALA A 544 -11.53 -28.29 31.00
C ALA A 544 -12.81 -29.07 30.71
N ASN A 545 -13.98 -28.52 31.09
CA ASN A 545 -15.28 -29.12 30.79
C ASN A 545 -15.49 -29.23 29.27
N LYS A 546 -15.15 -28.19 28.49
CA LYS A 546 -15.28 -28.20 27.02
C LYS A 546 -14.41 -29.30 26.40
N MET A 547 -13.16 -29.44 26.84
CA MET A 547 -12.25 -30.49 26.33
C MET A 547 -12.76 -31.88 26.65
N ILE A 548 -13.20 -32.14 27.90
CA ILE A 548 -13.74 -33.44 28.30
C ILE A 548 -15.02 -33.75 27.51
N ASN A 549 -15.90 -32.76 27.32
CA ASN A 549 -17.12 -32.90 26.54
C ASN A 549 -16.85 -33.31 25.08
N VAL A 550 -15.85 -32.68 24.45
CA VAL A 550 -15.46 -33.00 23.08
C VAL A 550 -14.83 -34.38 22.97
N ILE A 551 -13.98 -34.77 23.93
CA ILE A 551 -13.29 -36.04 23.94
C ILE A 551 -14.27 -37.22 24.11
N GLN A 552 -15.31 -37.04 24.90
CA GLN A 552 -16.24 -38.13 25.26
C GLN A 552 -17.58 -38.05 24.51
N ASP A 553 -17.85 -36.98 23.84
CA ASP A 553 -19.05 -36.71 23.01
C ASP A 553 -20.39 -37.09 23.72
N PHE A 554 -20.57 -36.59 24.93
CA PHE A 554 -21.76 -36.90 25.72
C PHE A 554 -22.86 -35.81 25.63
N ARG A 555 -22.79 -34.90 24.67
CA ARG A 555 -23.73 -33.77 24.50
C ARG A 555 -25.19 -34.22 24.33
N ASP A 556 -25.40 -35.29 23.59
CA ASP A 556 -26.71 -35.87 23.32
C ASP A 556 -27.04 -37.08 24.25
N ASN A 557 -26.22 -37.31 25.28
CA ASN A 557 -26.39 -38.43 26.20
C ASN A 557 -27.45 -38.10 27.28
N ALA A 558 -28.32 -39.03 27.59
CA ALA A 558 -29.33 -38.89 28.65
C ALA A 558 -28.68 -38.57 30.03
N ASN A 559 -27.47 -39.00 30.25
CA ASN A 559 -26.69 -38.80 31.49
C ASN A 559 -25.79 -37.54 31.48
N ARG A 560 -25.97 -36.63 30.55
CA ARG A 560 -25.15 -35.42 30.41
C ARG A 560 -24.99 -34.66 31.74
N TYR A 561 -26.09 -34.37 32.42
CA TYR A 561 -26.06 -33.64 33.70
C TYR A 561 -25.36 -34.42 34.80
N LEU A 562 -25.45 -35.77 34.79
CA LEU A 562 -24.72 -36.59 35.72
C LEU A 562 -23.20 -36.45 35.51
N TYR A 563 -22.74 -36.51 34.28
CA TYR A 563 -21.32 -36.39 33.95
C TYR A 563 -20.79 -34.98 34.22
N GLU A 564 -21.51 -33.92 33.83
CA GLU A 564 -21.13 -32.52 34.11
C GLU A 564 -21.02 -32.27 35.63
N ASN A 565 -21.96 -32.76 36.42
CA ASN A 565 -21.90 -32.64 37.87
C ASN A 565 -20.75 -33.46 38.48
N ALA A 566 -20.49 -34.68 37.99
CA ALA A 566 -19.37 -35.50 38.45
C ALA A 566 -18.01 -34.86 38.14
N ILE A 567 -17.84 -34.26 36.95
CA ILE A 567 -16.62 -33.52 36.55
C ILE A 567 -16.41 -32.32 37.49
N ASN A 568 -17.44 -31.51 37.74
CA ASN A 568 -17.34 -30.35 38.61
C ASN A 568 -17.01 -30.78 40.06
N SER A 569 -17.67 -31.85 40.56
CA SER A 569 -17.37 -32.39 41.91
C SER A 569 -15.94 -32.97 42.01
N ALA A 570 -15.45 -33.58 40.91
CA ALA A 570 -14.06 -34.05 40.85
C ALA A 570 -13.05 -32.89 40.87
N MET A 571 -13.34 -31.78 40.17
CA MET A 571 -12.55 -30.58 40.22
C MET A 571 -12.48 -29.98 41.63
N ASP A 572 -13.61 -29.95 42.34
CA ASP A 572 -13.65 -29.44 43.72
C ASP A 572 -12.84 -30.33 44.66
N ARG A 573 -12.99 -31.65 44.59
CA ARG A 573 -12.20 -32.60 45.41
C ARG A 573 -10.69 -32.52 45.10
N ALA A 574 -10.31 -32.40 43.82
CA ALA A 574 -8.91 -32.24 43.44
C ALA A 574 -8.32 -30.94 44.02
N LYS A 575 -9.08 -29.85 43.95
CA LYS A 575 -8.68 -28.54 44.51
C LYS A 575 -8.51 -28.62 46.04
N GLU A 576 -9.42 -29.28 46.76
CA GLU A 576 -9.30 -29.49 48.22
C GLU A 576 -8.06 -30.30 48.62
N LYS A 577 -7.60 -31.19 47.73
CA LYS A 577 -6.37 -31.96 47.91
C LYS A 577 -5.10 -31.15 47.59
N GLY A 578 -5.22 -29.92 47.16
CA GLY A 578 -4.12 -28.97 46.87
C GLY A 578 -3.48 -29.12 45.49
N SER A 579 -4.05 -29.93 44.61
CA SER A 579 -3.61 -30.06 43.20
C SER A 579 -4.83 -30.12 42.29
N LEU A 580 -4.86 -29.24 41.30
CA LEU A 580 -5.93 -29.21 40.31
C LEU A 580 -5.31 -29.25 38.90
N THR A 581 -5.30 -30.46 38.35
CA THR A 581 -4.87 -30.74 36.99
C THR A 581 -5.89 -31.60 36.28
N MET A 582 -5.84 -31.69 34.95
CA MET A 582 -6.66 -32.60 34.17
C MET A 582 -6.43 -34.07 34.57
N ALA A 583 -5.19 -34.43 34.95
CA ALA A 583 -4.87 -35.77 35.48
C ALA A 583 -5.57 -36.06 36.81
N ASP A 584 -5.58 -35.10 37.74
CA ASP A 584 -6.22 -35.25 39.04
C ASP A 584 -7.75 -35.42 38.90
N ILE A 585 -8.36 -34.70 37.96
CA ILE A 585 -9.80 -34.86 37.67
C ILE A 585 -10.13 -36.28 37.22
N VAL A 586 -9.31 -36.89 36.38
CA VAL A 586 -9.50 -38.27 35.94
C VAL A 586 -9.34 -39.25 37.14
N GLU A 587 -8.33 -39.00 37.99
CA GLU A 587 -8.12 -39.83 39.22
C GLU A 587 -9.30 -39.73 40.19
N GLU A 588 -9.87 -38.53 40.40
CA GLU A 588 -11.06 -38.31 41.25
C GLU A 588 -12.33 -38.95 40.67
N LEU A 589 -12.50 -38.87 39.34
CA LEU A 589 -13.62 -39.53 38.68
C LEU A 589 -13.57 -41.07 38.78
N LEU A 590 -12.38 -41.66 38.78
CA LEU A 590 -12.17 -43.10 38.97
C LEU A 590 -12.49 -43.57 40.39
N GLN A 591 -12.59 -42.67 41.37
CA GLN A 591 -12.99 -42.96 42.74
C GLN A 591 -14.49 -42.77 42.97
N ASP A 592 -15.28 -42.42 41.99
CA ASP A 592 -16.70 -42.16 42.12
C ASP A 592 -17.47 -43.49 42.32
N GLU A 593 -18.42 -43.48 43.24
CA GLU A 593 -19.20 -44.66 43.60
C GLU A 593 -20.27 -45.02 42.56
N ASN A 594 -20.62 -44.09 41.69
CA ASN A 594 -21.61 -44.28 40.63
C ASN A 594 -21.00 -45.13 39.49
N PRO A 595 -21.56 -46.31 39.17
CA PRO A 595 -21.02 -47.16 38.11
C PRO A 595 -20.96 -46.50 36.73
N GLU A 596 -21.88 -45.63 36.42
CA GLU A 596 -21.91 -44.92 35.12
C GLU A 596 -20.80 -43.88 35.06
N VAL A 597 -20.57 -43.13 36.13
CA VAL A 597 -19.45 -42.17 36.23
C VAL A 597 -18.11 -42.91 36.19
N TYR A 598 -18.02 -44.08 36.87
CA TYR A 598 -16.79 -44.89 36.81
C TYR A 598 -16.49 -45.41 35.41
N GLN A 599 -17.49 -45.89 34.66
CA GLN A 599 -17.32 -46.31 33.25
C GLN A 599 -16.91 -45.15 32.35
N PHE A 600 -17.50 -43.97 32.54
CA PHE A 600 -17.12 -42.76 31.88
C PHE A 600 -15.66 -42.41 32.19
N ALA A 601 -15.23 -42.45 33.46
CA ALA A 601 -13.86 -42.18 33.88
C ALA A 601 -12.85 -43.18 33.29
N ARG A 602 -13.20 -44.46 33.20
CA ARG A 602 -12.36 -45.52 32.57
C ARG A 602 -12.17 -45.27 31.06
N SER A 603 -13.18 -44.81 30.38
CA SER A 603 -13.07 -44.41 28.98
C SER A 603 -12.13 -43.22 28.82
N LEU A 604 -12.27 -42.22 29.67
CA LEU A 604 -11.42 -41.02 29.68
C LEU A 604 -9.96 -41.39 30.02
N GLU A 605 -9.72 -42.26 31.01
CA GLU A 605 -8.39 -42.79 31.36
C GLU A 605 -7.72 -43.46 30.18
N ARG A 606 -8.45 -44.28 29.40
CA ARG A 606 -7.89 -44.95 28.23
C ARG A 606 -7.43 -43.90 27.19
N LYS A 607 -8.24 -42.90 26.93
CA LYS A 607 -7.93 -41.81 25.96
C LYS A 607 -6.79 -40.92 26.45
N SER A 608 -6.67 -40.71 27.75
CA SER A 608 -5.57 -39.94 28.35
C SER A 608 -4.18 -40.55 28.15
N ARG A 609 -4.12 -41.87 27.91
CA ARG A 609 -2.87 -42.61 27.65
C ARG A 609 -2.40 -42.52 26.19
N MET A 610 -3.26 -42.08 25.28
CA MET A 610 -2.90 -41.84 23.88
C MET A 610 -1.93 -40.65 23.78
N PRO A 611 -1.05 -40.59 22.73
CA PRO A 611 -0.08 -39.47 22.56
C PRO A 611 -0.69 -38.10 22.67
N MET A 612 -1.81 -37.86 21.96
CA MET A 612 -2.55 -36.59 22.02
C MET A 612 -3.22 -36.37 23.39
N GLY A 613 -3.76 -37.45 24.01
CA GLY A 613 -4.36 -37.35 25.33
C GLY A 613 -3.35 -36.96 26.41
N LYS A 614 -2.10 -37.38 26.29
CA LYS A 614 -1.02 -36.98 27.23
C LYS A 614 -0.70 -35.51 27.20
N LEU A 615 -0.93 -34.80 26.09
CA LEU A 615 -0.77 -33.35 26.00
C LEU A 615 -1.74 -32.63 26.96
N ILE A 616 -2.93 -33.19 27.17
CA ILE A 616 -4.00 -32.60 27.97
C ILE A 616 -3.99 -33.15 29.40
N PHE A 617 -3.95 -34.47 29.53
CA PHE A 617 -4.09 -35.20 30.82
C PHE A 617 -2.76 -35.64 31.43
N GLY A 618 -1.62 -35.35 30.79
CA GLY A 618 -0.32 -35.65 31.37
C GLY A 618 -0.02 -34.73 32.55
N ARG A 619 0.83 -35.19 33.48
CA ARG A 619 1.34 -34.31 34.55
C ARG A 619 2.47 -33.46 34.01
N PRO A 620 2.38 -32.13 34.11
CA PRO A 620 3.44 -31.22 33.64
C PRO A 620 4.76 -31.54 34.36
N ILE A 621 5.85 -31.51 33.61
CA ILE A 621 7.20 -31.69 34.16
C ILE A 621 7.67 -30.37 34.78
N PRO A 622 8.01 -30.29 36.08
CA PRO A 622 8.50 -29.07 36.67
C PRO A 622 9.72 -28.50 35.91
N GLY A 623 9.71 -27.23 35.62
CA GLY A 623 10.75 -26.56 34.84
C GLY A 623 10.65 -26.66 33.30
N ARG A 624 9.60 -27.34 32.79
CA ARG A 624 9.24 -27.36 31.36
C ARG A 624 7.92 -26.64 31.09
N GLU A 625 7.65 -25.61 31.86
CA GLU A 625 6.46 -24.80 31.66
C GLU A 625 6.57 -24.03 30.36
N LEU A 626 5.44 -23.82 29.68
CA LEU A 626 5.36 -22.99 28.48
C LEU A 626 5.65 -21.53 28.84
N VAL A 627 6.85 -21.07 28.59
CA VAL A 627 7.26 -19.66 28.82
C VAL A 627 7.39 -18.97 27.48
N PHE A 628 6.66 -17.87 27.32
CA PHE A 628 6.76 -17.06 26.11
C PHE A 628 7.87 -16.02 26.27
N PRO A 629 8.79 -15.90 25.29
CA PRO A 629 9.78 -14.82 25.29
C PRO A 629 9.09 -13.45 25.23
N GLU A 630 9.75 -12.42 25.71
CA GLU A 630 9.23 -11.05 25.61
C GLU A 630 9.13 -10.58 24.17
N THR A 631 10.14 -10.91 23.36
CA THR A 631 10.19 -10.67 21.91
C THR A 631 10.68 -11.92 21.22
N GLY A 632 10.29 -12.14 19.99
CA GLY A 632 10.83 -13.23 19.18
C GLY A 632 9.77 -14.15 18.56
N LEU A 633 10.23 -15.27 18.04
CA LEU A 633 9.45 -16.25 17.29
C LEU A 633 9.21 -17.50 18.12
N ILE A 634 7.97 -17.95 18.19
CA ILE A 634 7.59 -19.25 18.74
C ILE A 634 7.00 -20.08 17.62
N VAL A 635 7.55 -21.27 17.43
CA VAL A 635 7.00 -22.28 16.52
C VAL A 635 6.48 -23.45 17.34
N LEU A 636 5.18 -23.68 17.28
CA LEU A 636 4.50 -24.81 17.91
C LEU A 636 4.47 -25.96 16.91
N GLY A 637 5.37 -26.93 17.05
CA GLY A 637 5.44 -28.11 16.19
C GLY A 637 4.52 -29.21 16.66
N LEU A 638 3.59 -29.64 15.83
CA LEU A 638 2.72 -30.79 16.06
C LEU A 638 3.36 -32.01 15.41
N ASN A 639 3.83 -32.96 16.23
CA ASN A 639 4.40 -34.21 15.71
C ASN A 639 3.35 -35.23 15.23
N THR A 640 2.06 -34.91 15.42
CA THR A 640 0.96 -35.79 15.04
C THR A 640 0.00 -35.00 14.16
N GLN A 641 -0.34 -35.51 12.99
CA GLN A 641 -1.37 -34.92 12.14
C GLN A 641 -2.70 -34.91 12.90
N LEU A 642 -3.33 -33.73 13.03
CA LEU A 642 -4.66 -33.62 13.59
C LEU A 642 -5.68 -34.12 12.55
N SER A 643 -6.47 -35.12 12.93
CA SER A 643 -7.61 -35.59 12.16
C SER A 643 -8.83 -34.77 12.55
N LEU A 644 -9.32 -33.92 11.65
CA LEU A 644 -10.50 -33.09 11.90
C LEU A 644 -11.74 -33.66 11.25
N PRO A 645 -12.91 -33.67 11.95
CA PRO A 645 -14.14 -34.22 11.42
C PRO A 645 -14.67 -33.44 10.22
N GLN A 646 -15.01 -34.13 9.14
CA GLN A 646 -15.74 -33.53 8.01
C GLN A 646 -17.24 -33.48 8.40
N GLY A 647 -17.75 -32.28 8.72
CA GLY A 647 -19.16 -32.07 9.05
C GLY A 647 -19.47 -31.79 10.53
N GLY A 648 -18.49 -31.37 11.31
CA GLY A 648 -18.69 -30.77 12.64
C GLY A 648 -18.76 -31.71 13.82
N GLN A 649 -19.05 -33.01 13.66
CA GLN A 649 -19.03 -34.00 14.73
C GLN A 649 -17.93 -35.05 14.54
N PRO A 650 -17.16 -35.40 15.60
CA PRO A 650 -16.09 -36.37 15.48
C PRO A 650 -16.68 -37.78 15.26
N ALA A 651 -16.18 -38.50 14.26
CA ALA A 651 -16.59 -39.87 13.94
C ALA A 651 -15.79 -40.92 14.70
N ASN A 652 -14.65 -40.55 15.29
CA ASN A 652 -13.76 -41.47 16.00
C ASN A 652 -13.02 -40.78 17.16
N GLU A 653 -12.29 -41.64 17.97
CA GLU A 653 -11.54 -41.14 19.15
C GLU A 653 -10.38 -40.17 18.78
N GLU A 654 -9.78 -40.37 17.64
CA GLU A 654 -8.66 -39.52 17.17
C GLU A 654 -9.15 -38.13 16.79
N GLU A 655 -10.26 -38.00 16.09
CA GLU A 655 -10.89 -36.75 15.79
C GLU A 655 -11.34 -35.97 17.04
N SER A 656 -11.87 -36.70 18.04
CA SER A 656 -12.28 -36.12 19.32
C SER A 656 -11.10 -35.54 20.09
N LEU A 657 -9.98 -36.28 20.13
CA LEU A 657 -8.74 -35.82 20.77
C LEU A 657 -8.13 -34.65 19.98
N SER A 658 -8.17 -34.69 18.64
CA SER A 658 -7.67 -33.60 17.78
C SER A 658 -8.42 -32.29 18.04
N LEU A 659 -9.75 -32.33 18.20
CA LEU A 659 -10.55 -31.14 18.54
C LEU A 659 -10.22 -30.61 19.94
N ALA A 660 -9.96 -31.47 20.93
CA ALA A 660 -9.57 -31.04 22.25
C ALA A 660 -8.16 -30.42 22.27
N VAL A 661 -7.20 -31.02 21.54
CA VAL A 661 -5.86 -30.43 21.33
C VAL A 661 -5.98 -29.07 20.68
N LEU A 662 -6.84 -28.91 19.69
CA LEU A 662 -7.07 -27.66 19.02
C LEU A 662 -7.65 -26.56 19.95
N ALA A 663 -8.55 -26.94 20.86
CA ALA A 663 -9.03 -26.03 21.91
C ALA A 663 -7.90 -25.57 22.85
N GLY A 664 -6.96 -26.47 23.18
CA GLY A 664 -5.76 -26.12 23.94
C GLY A 664 -4.80 -25.19 23.17
N LEU A 665 -4.57 -25.43 21.88
CA LEU A 665 -3.77 -24.55 21.03
C LEU A 665 -4.36 -23.16 20.95
N ASN A 666 -5.66 -23.07 20.90
CA ASN A 666 -6.37 -21.79 20.90
C ASN A 666 -6.17 -21.03 22.21
N ALA A 667 -6.20 -21.74 23.35
CA ALA A 667 -5.90 -21.14 24.64
C ALA A 667 -4.43 -20.68 24.73
N ILE A 668 -3.46 -21.43 24.15
CA ILE A 668 -2.07 -20.96 24.00
C ILE A 668 -2.01 -19.63 23.24
N ASN A 669 -2.66 -19.56 22.08
CA ASN A 669 -2.67 -18.35 21.28
C ASN A 669 -3.27 -17.18 22.05
N GLU A 670 -4.35 -17.38 22.79
CA GLU A 670 -4.98 -16.33 23.60
C GLU A 670 -4.06 -15.86 24.74
N GLN A 671 -3.43 -16.77 25.45
CA GLN A 671 -2.46 -16.42 26.50
C GLN A 671 -1.25 -15.68 25.94
N PHE A 672 -0.75 -16.09 24.79
CA PHE A 672 0.32 -15.39 24.09
C PHE A 672 -0.07 -13.94 23.76
N LEU A 673 -1.27 -13.70 23.28
CA LEU A 673 -1.74 -12.35 22.92
C LEU A 673 -1.98 -11.49 24.18
N LEU A 674 -2.56 -12.05 25.24
CA LEU A 674 -2.81 -11.34 26.49
C LEU A 674 -1.51 -10.90 27.16
N GLU A 675 -0.53 -11.79 27.23
CA GLU A 675 0.79 -11.49 27.80
C GLU A 675 1.54 -10.40 27.02
N GLY A 676 1.35 -10.34 25.67
CA GLY A 676 1.87 -9.26 24.85
C GLY A 676 1.24 -7.91 25.17
N LYS A 677 -0.08 -7.88 25.35
CA LYS A 677 -0.80 -6.67 25.77
C LYS A 677 -0.26 -6.13 27.11
N GLU A 678 -0.09 -6.98 28.11
CA GLU A 678 0.46 -6.58 29.42
C GLU A 678 1.86 -6.00 29.31
N LYS A 679 2.71 -6.61 28.49
CA LYS A 679 4.08 -6.17 28.27
C LYS A 679 4.21 -4.97 27.29
N GLY A 680 3.10 -4.53 26.67
CA GLY A 680 3.09 -3.49 25.63
C GLY A 680 3.88 -3.89 24.38
N VAL A 681 3.90 -5.18 24.03
CA VAL A 681 4.62 -5.75 22.89
C VAL A 681 3.61 -6.19 21.84
N PHE A 682 3.84 -5.80 20.58
CA PHE A 682 2.99 -6.24 19.47
C PHE A 682 3.07 -7.75 19.28
N SER A 683 1.93 -8.43 19.25
CA SER A 683 1.83 -9.89 19.13
C SER A 683 1.18 -10.27 17.80
N LEU A 684 1.84 -11.12 17.02
CA LEU A 684 1.36 -11.59 15.74
C LEU A 684 1.16 -13.11 15.78
N LYS A 685 -0.03 -13.58 15.36
CA LYS A 685 -0.28 -14.99 15.07
C LYS A 685 -0.12 -15.23 13.57
N PHE A 686 0.55 -16.28 13.19
CA PHE A 686 0.55 -16.77 11.81
C PHE A 686 -0.08 -18.14 11.71
N SER A 687 -1.04 -18.29 10.82
CA SER A 687 -1.72 -19.54 10.51
C SER A 687 -1.51 -19.86 9.03
N ASP A 688 -0.73 -20.91 8.76
CA ASP A 688 -0.51 -21.41 7.41
C ASP A 688 -1.50 -22.55 7.12
N ASP A 689 -2.10 -22.50 5.95
CA ASP A 689 -3.10 -23.46 5.44
C ASP A 689 -4.32 -23.60 6.38
N SER A 690 -5.30 -22.72 6.16
CA SER A 690 -6.46 -22.50 7.03
C SER A 690 -7.44 -23.68 7.14
N SER A 691 -7.14 -24.84 6.56
CA SER A 691 -7.92 -26.07 6.74
C SER A 691 -8.15 -26.44 8.22
N PHE A 692 -7.39 -25.79 9.12
CA PHE A 692 -7.51 -25.94 10.57
C PHE A 692 -8.55 -25.08 11.24
N SER A 693 -8.83 -23.88 10.68
CA SER A 693 -9.61 -22.87 11.41
C SER A 693 -11.06 -22.78 10.96
N THR A 694 -11.37 -23.22 9.74
CA THR A 694 -12.60 -22.77 9.09
C THR A 694 -13.79 -23.72 9.21
N ASP A 695 -13.54 -25.02 9.35
CA ASP A 695 -14.61 -26.02 9.36
C ASP A 695 -15.18 -26.35 10.74
N ASN A 696 -14.69 -25.70 11.80
CA ASN A 696 -15.10 -25.96 13.17
C ASN A 696 -15.55 -24.70 13.90
N ASP A 697 -16.77 -24.71 14.46
CA ASP A 697 -17.34 -23.59 15.23
C ASP A 697 -16.43 -23.11 16.37
N ILE A 698 -15.64 -24.01 16.96
CA ILE A 698 -14.71 -23.70 18.06
C ILE A 698 -13.55 -22.81 17.63
N ASN A 699 -13.01 -23.02 16.44
CA ASN A 699 -11.90 -22.22 15.93
C ASN A 699 -12.38 -20.92 15.31
N ALA A 700 -13.49 -20.97 14.56
CA ALA A 700 -14.11 -19.81 13.98
C ALA A 700 -14.48 -18.76 15.06
N GLU A 701 -14.90 -19.19 16.25
CA GLU A 701 -15.21 -18.30 17.36
C GLU A 701 -13.96 -17.61 17.94
N LEU A 702 -12.84 -18.33 18.05
CA LEU A 702 -11.62 -17.77 18.59
C LEU A 702 -10.90 -16.84 17.59
N ASP A 703 -10.80 -17.26 16.34
CA ASP A 703 -10.24 -16.42 15.30
C ASP A 703 -11.09 -15.14 15.14
N ASP A 704 -12.43 -15.26 15.17
CA ASP A 704 -13.32 -14.09 15.20
C ASP A 704 -13.02 -13.18 16.39
N ARG A 705 -12.79 -13.74 17.57
CA ARG A 705 -12.42 -12.99 18.78
C ARG A 705 -11.07 -12.28 18.63
N ILE A 706 -10.04 -12.95 18.08
CA ILE A 706 -8.73 -12.34 17.80
C ILE A 706 -8.87 -11.23 16.74
N PHE A 707 -9.59 -11.50 15.67
CA PHE A 707 -9.79 -10.51 14.61
C PHE A 707 -10.56 -9.26 15.08
N ARG A 708 -11.53 -9.42 15.98
CA ARG A 708 -12.27 -8.28 16.56
C ARG A 708 -11.48 -7.52 17.61
N LEU A 709 -10.72 -8.22 18.45
CA LEU A 709 -10.02 -7.64 19.58
C LEU A 709 -8.61 -7.18 19.26
N GLY A 710 -8.12 -7.38 18.02
CA GLY A 710 -6.76 -7.06 17.61
C GLY A 710 -6.35 -5.60 17.88
N ARG A 711 -7.31 -4.67 17.79
CA ARG A 711 -7.07 -3.25 18.10
C ARG A 711 -6.78 -3.02 19.58
N SER A 712 -7.67 -3.50 20.45
CA SER A 712 -7.57 -3.27 21.91
C SER A 712 -6.43 -4.07 22.54
N LYS A 713 -6.02 -5.17 21.92
CA LYS A 713 -4.99 -6.08 22.43
C LYS A 713 -3.59 -5.86 21.82
N PHE A 714 -3.41 -4.86 20.96
CA PHE A 714 -2.17 -4.58 20.25
C PHE A 714 -1.61 -5.84 19.57
N CYS A 715 -2.45 -6.48 18.77
CA CYS A 715 -2.11 -7.72 18.08
C CYS A 715 -2.69 -7.79 16.66
N GLY A 716 -2.21 -8.75 15.89
CA GLY A 716 -2.66 -9.05 14.54
C GLY A 716 -2.61 -10.55 14.23
N ASN A 717 -3.20 -10.91 13.11
CA ASN A 717 -3.17 -12.26 12.57
C ASN A 717 -2.84 -12.23 11.07
N ILE A 718 -1.96 -13.12 10.63
CA ILE A 718 -1.76 -13.44 9.22
C ILE A 718 -2.41 -14.80 8.96
N LEU A 719 -3.40 -14.82 8.09
CA LEU A 719 -4.07 -16.02 7.65
C LEU A 719 -3.71 -16.29 6.19
N ALA A 720 -2.96 -17.35 5.93
CA ALA A 720 -2.64 -17.80 4.60
C ALA A 720 -3.57 -18.95 4.19
N THR A 721 -4.19 -18.85 3.00
CA THR A 721 -5.13 -19.85 2.49
C THR A 721 -4.92 -20.11 1.01
N GLN A 722 -5.53 -21.17 0.49
CA GLN A 722 -5.41 -21.49 -0.92
C GLN A 722 -6.53 -20.88 -1.77
N ASN A 723 -7.76 -20.82 -1.22
CA ASN A 723 -8.92 -20.36 -1.95
C ASN A 723 -9.57 -19.15 -1.28
N PRO A 724 -10.21 -18.24 -2.05
CA PRO A 724 -10.98 -17.11 -1.54
C PRO A 724 -12.16 -17.49 -0.64
N SER A 725 -12.70 -18.70 -0.81
CA SER A 725 -13.82 -19.21 -0.03
C SER A 725 -13.43 -19.74 1.36
N ASP A 726 -12.13 -20.04 1.58
CA ASP A 726 -11.67 -20.64 2.84
C ASP A 726 -11.83 -19.71 4.05
N PRO A 727 -11.53 -18.39 4.00
CA PRO A 727 -11.69 -17.52 5.16
C PRO A 727 -13.16 -17.26 5.48
N PRO A 728 -13.58 -17.43 6.75
CA PRO A 728 -14.94 -17.05 7.14
C PRO A 728 -15.25 -15.58 6.85
N ARG A 729 -16.45 -15.27 6.37
CA ARG A 729 -16.90 -13.91 6.06
C ARG A 729 -16.73 -12.92 7.22
N LYS A 730 -16.88 -13.39 8.45
CA LYS A 730 -16.70 -12.58 9.65
C LYS A 730 -15.26 -12.07 9.79
N LEU A 731 -14.27 -12.87 9.38
CA LEU A 731 -12.85 -12.48 9.43
C LEU A 731 -12.53 -11.42 8.36
N LEU A 732 -13.04 -11.60 7.15
CA LEU A 732 -12.90 -10.64 6.06
C LEU A 732 -13.39 -9.24 6.45
N ASN A 733 -14.52 -9.13 7.12
CA ASN A 733 -15.09 -7.86 7.57
C ASN A 733 -14.20 -7.10 8.57
N ASN A 734 -13.27 -7.77 9.24
CA ASN A 734 -12.35 -7.20 10.21
C ASN A 734 -10.90 -7.13 9.70
N THR A 735 -10.70 -7.37 8.41
CA THR A 735 -9.39 -7.34 7.76
C THR A 735 -9.28 -6.12 6.87
N HIS A 736 -8.16 -5.39 6.96
CA HIS A 736 -7.89 -4.22 6.12
C HIS A 736 -6.83 -4.50 5.06
N ARG A 737 -5.98 -5.51 5.25
CA ARG A 737 -4.95 -5.88 4.28
C ARG A 737 -5.26 -7.24 3.68
N TYR A 738 -5.40 -7.27 2.38
CA TYR A 738 -5.71 -8.48 1.63
C TYR A 738 -4.71 -8.63 0.48
N ILE A 739 -4.07 -9.79 0.39
CA ILE A 739 -3.11 -10.11 -0.67
C ILE A 739 -3.64 -11.33 -1.42
N CYS A 740 -3.72 -11.24 -2.74
CA CYS A 740 -4.13 -12.34 -3.60
C CYS A 740 -3.07 -12.60 -4.67
N LEU A 741 -2.33 -13.70 -4.51
CA LEU A 741 -1.28 -14.14 -5.42
C LEU A 741 -1.81 -14.94 -6.63
N GLY A 742 -3.12 -14.97 -6.81
CA GLY A 742 -3.83 -15.66 -7.87
C GLY A 742 -4.92 -16.58 -7.37
N VAL A 743 -5.85 -16.96 -8.25
CA VAL A 743 -6.99 -17.83 -7.95
C VAL A 743 -7.06 -18.94 -8.98
N LYS A 744 -6.99 -20.19 -8.51
CA LYS A 744 -7.00 -21.35 -9.40
C LYS A 744 -8.38 -21.66 -9.98
N ASN A 745 -9.43 -21.51 -9.15
CA ASN A 745 -10.81 -21.75 -9.57
C ASN A 745 -11.45 -20.46 -10.11
N PRO A 746 -11.79 -20.38 -11.40
CA PRO A 746 -12.40 -19.18 -11.98
C PRO A 746 -13.73 -18.75 -11.33
N GLU A 747 -14.47 -19.67 -10.73
CA GLU A 747 -15.74 -19.37 -10.06
C GLU A 747 -15.54 -18.56 -8.77
N GLU A 748 -14.35 -18.61 -8.18
CA GLU A 748 -14.01 -17.88 -6.94
C GLU A 748 -13.35 -16.52 -7.19
N ILE A 749 -12.98 -16.20 -8.45
CA ILE A 749 -12.35 -14.91 -8.78
C ILE A 749 -13.24 -13.72 -8.42
N PRO A 750 -14.56 -13.70 -8.71
CA PRO A 750 -15.43 -12.60 -8.33
C PRO A 750 -15.45 -12.34 -6.81
N GLN A 751 -15.30 -13.42 -6.02
CA GLN A 751 -15.17 -13.33 -4.58
C GLN A 751 -13.86 -12.64 -4.18
N ALA A 752 -12.72 -13.08 -4.72
CA ALA A 752 -11.41 -12.47 -4.45
C ALA A 752 -11.40 -10.97 -4.85
N MET A 753 -12.02 -10.62 -5.99
CA MET A 753 -12.16 -9.22 -6.42
C MET A 753 -12.97 -8.40 -5.41
N THR A 754 -14.09 -8.94 -4.93
CA THR A 754 -14.92 -8.28 -3.90
C THR A 754 -14.13 -8.06 -2.61
N ASP A 755 -13.38 -9.05 -2.16
CA ASP A 755 -12.59 -9.01 -0.92
C ASP A 755 -11.38 -8.04 -1.06
N LEU A 756 -10.83 -7.91 -2.25
CA LEU A 756 -9.85 -6.88 -2.59
C LEU A 756 -10.45 -5.44 -2.63
N GLY A 757 -11.77 -5.31 -2.76
CA GLY A 757 -12.44 -4.03 -2.97
C GLY A 757 -12.49 -3.58 -4.43
N VAL A 758 -12.40 -4.54 -5.36
CA VAL A 758 -12.49 -4.33 -6.81
C VAL A 758 -13.88 -4.75 -7.31
N GLU A 759 -14.42 -4.03 -8.28
CA GLU A 759 -15.70 -4.38 -8.88
C GLU A 759 -15.60 -5.73 -9.64
N PRO A 760 -16.54 -6.68 -9.39
CA PRO A 760 -16.50 -8.03 -10.00
C PRO A 760 -16.62 -8.05 -11.53
N ASP A 761 -17.06 -6.96 -12.16
CA ASP A 761 -17.19 -6.78 -13.61
C ASP A 761 -15.91 -6.20 -14.26
N ASN A 762 -14.87 -5.95 -13.50
CA ASN A 762 -13.58 -5.52 -14.04
C ASN A 762 -12.82 -6.69 -14.66
N MET A 763 -13.04 -6.90 -15.98
CA MET A 763 -12.47 -8.01 -16.72
C MET A 763 -10.94 -8.01 -16.77
N ALA A 764 -10.28 -6.86 -16.65
CA ALA A 764 -8.81 -6.80 -16.66
C ALA A 764 -8.22 -7.44 -15.39
N VAL A 765 -8.80 -7.15 -14.22
CA VAL A 765 -8.39 -7.75 -12.94
C VAL A 765 -8.77 -9.24 -12.92
N TYR A 766 -9.96 -9.58 -13.44
CA TYR A 766 -10.42 -10.97 -13.52
C TYR A 766 -9.44 -11.86 -14.30
N GLU A 767 -9.09 -11.48 -15.53
CA GLU A 767 -8.15 -12.26 -16.35
C GLU A 767 -6.75 -12.30 -15.73
N LYS A 768 -6.30 -11.21 -15.10
CA LYS A 768 -5.00 -11.20 -14.43
C LYS A 768 -4.96 -12.13 -13.22
N LEU A 769 -6.00 -12.14 -12.36
CA LEU A 769 -6.09 -13.07 -11.22
C LEU A 769 -6.14 -14.52 -11.66
N LYS A 770 -6.84 -14.80 -12.76
CA LYS A 770 -6.89 -16.12 -13.40
C LYS A 770 -5.53 -16.56 -13.94
N ASP A 771 -4.80 -15.66 -14.60
CA ASP A 771 -3.46 -15.95 -15.12
C ASP A 771 -2.46 -16.20 -14.00
N LEU A 772 -2.49 -15.40 -12.93
CA LEU A 772 -1.70 -15.62 -11.72
C LEU A 772 -2.05 -16.95 -11.02
N GLY A 773 -3.27 -17.44 -11.16
CA GLY A 773 -3.73 -18.71 -10.60
C GLY A 773 -3.27 -19.94 -11.38
N LYS A 774 -2.84 -19.77 -12.62
CA LYS A 774 -2.22 -20.84 -13.40
C LYS A 774 -0.88 -21.18 -12.75
N THR A 775 -0.77 -22.39 -12.27
CA THR A 775 0.44 -22.87 -11.60
C THR A 775 1.65 -22.69 -12.53
N GLN A 776 2.69 -22.13 -12.00
CA GLN A 776 3.96 -21.92 -12.68
C GLN A 776 4.57 -23.21 -13.29
N ALA A 777 4.13 -24.38 -12.85
CA ALA A 777 4.49 -25.66 -13.42
C ALA A 777 4.05 -25.86 -14.88
N GLN A 778 3.12 -25.07 -15.39
CA GLN A 778 2.67 -25.14 -16.80
C GLN A 778 3.47 -24.23 -17.74
N GLU A 779 4.22 -23.27 -17.24
CA GLU A 779 5.11 -22.41 -18.04
C GLU A 779 6.52 -22.97 -18.21
N TYR A 780 6.93 -23.97 -17.42
CA TYR A 780 8.27 -24.55 -17.45
C TYR A 780 8.26 -25.92 -18.14
N MET A 781 8.17 -25.92 -19.44
CA MET A 781 8.50 -27.11 -20.24
C MET A 781 9.95 -27.16 -20.74
N ASP A 782 10.71 -26.08 -20.58
CA ASP A 782 12.12 -26.02 -20.97
C ASP A 782 13.01 -26.05 -19.72
N GLU A 783 13.66 -27.19 -19.48
CA GLU A 783 14.44 -27.53 -18.28
C GLU A 783 15.77 -26.76 -18.12
N GLU A 784 16.13 -25.85 -19.02
CA GLU A 784 17.46 -25.21 -18.99
C GLU A 784 17.56 -23.84 -18.31
N ASP A 785 16.45 -23.19 -17.96
CA ASP A 785 16.46 -21.85 -17.37
C ASP A 785 15.64 -21.75 -16.06
N ILE A 786 15.88 -22.63 -15.10
CA ILE A 786 15.37 -22.44 -13.74
C ILE A 786 16.26 -21.42 -13.02
N GLU A 787 16.21 -20.15 -13.42
CA GLU A 787 16.66 -19.08 -12.56
C GLU A 787 15.83 -19.08 -11.28
N GLU A 788 16.48 -19.01 -10.14
CA GLU A 788 15.82 -18.94 -8.84
C GLU A 788 14.91 -17.72 -8.82
N ARG A 789 13.58 -17.93 -8.90
CA ARG A 789 12.63 -16.82 -8.85
C ARG A 789 12.72 -16.10 -7.52
N THR A 790 13.12 -14.85 -7.59
CA THR A 790 13.15 -13.90 -6.48
C THR A 790 11.85 -13.13 -6.34
N GLU A 791 10.86 -13.38 -7.22
CA GLU A 791 9.69 -12.53 -7.42
C GLU A 791 8.39 -13.32 -7.48
N SER A 792 7.33 -12.74 -6.94
CA SER A 792 5.95 -13.19 -7.14
C SER A 792 5.04 -12.00 -7.39
N TYR A 793 3.94 -12.21 -8.13
CA TYR A 793 2.96 -11.17 -8.43
C TYR A 793 1.66 -11.44 -7.70
N GLY A 794 0.99 -10.37 -7.26
CA GLY A 794 -0.32 -10.46 -6.65
C GLY A 794 -0.97 -9.12 -6.44
N TYR A 795 -2.28 -9.11 -6.32
CA TYR A 795 -3.01 -7.91 -5.92
C TYR A 795 -2.92 -7.71 -4.41
N TYR A 796 -2.67 -6.48 -4.02
CA TYR A 796 -2.62 -6.06 -2.63
C TYR A 796 -3.62 -4.94 -2.36
N SER A 797 -4.50 -5.16 -1.38
CA SER A 797 -5.33 -4.12 -0.78
C SER A 797 -4.69 -3.69 0.54
N ASP A 798 -4.34 -2.42 0.66
CA ASP A 798 -3.60 -1.89 1.81
C ASP A 798 -4.52 -1.41 2.94
N LEU A 799 -3.89 -0.95 4.04
CA LEU A 799 -4.58 -0.45 5.24
C LEU A 799 -5.60 0.68 4.96
N TYR A 800 -5.44 1.38 3.83
CA TYR A 800 -6.25 2.52 3.43
C TYR A 800 -7.30 2.18 2.38
N GLY A 801 -7.42 0.89 2.01
CA GLY A 801 -8.33 0.40 0.98
C GLY A 801 -7.90 0.73 -0.45
N ARG A 802 -6.59 0.97 -0.66
CA ARG A 802 -6.02 1.14 -2.00
C ARG A 802 -5.60 -0.22 -2.53
N VAL A 803 -5.88 -0.48 -3.80
CA VAL A 803 -5.61 -1.76 -4.45
C VAL A 803 -4.66 -1.56 -5.62
N GLY A 804 -3.76 -2.50 -5.82
CA GLY A 804 -2.86 -2.50 -6.98
C GLY A 804 -2.14 -3.84 -7.13
N LEU A 805 -1.70 -4.10 -8.35
CA LEU A 805 -0.86 -5.24 -8.66
C LEU A 805 0.57 -4.96 -8.17
N VAL A 806 1.05 -5.81 -7.28
CA VAL A 806 2.38 -5.69 -6.67
C VAL A 806 3.26 -6.84 -7.16
N ARG A 807 4.46 -6.50 -7.54
CA ARG A 807 5.57 -7.43 -7.71
C ARG A 807 6.31 -7.55 -6.39
N PHE A 808 6.06 -8.61 -5.65
CA PHE A 808 6.73 -8.94 -4.40
C PHE A 808 8.14 -9.45 -4.70
N VAL A 809 9.14 -8.85 -4.07
CA VAL A 809 10.55 -9.13 -4.34
C VAL A 809 11.26 -9.52 -3.05
N THR A 810 12.16 -10.50 -3.14
CA THR A 810 13.08 -10.83 -2.07
C THR A 810 14.49 -10.49 -2.53
N PRO A 811 15.02 -9.34 -2.15
CA PRO A 811 16.31 -8.87 -2.65
C PRO A 811 17.51 -9.65 -2.06
N GLN A 812 17.32 -10.37 -0.94
CA GLN A 812 18.36 -11.18 -0.28
C GLN A 812 18.29 -12.64 -0.74
N THR A 813 19.23 -13.08 -1.56
CA THR A 813 19.30 -14.46 -2.09
C THR A 813 19.44 -15.52 -1.00
N GLU A 814 20.18 -15.25 0.07
CA GLU A 814 20.29 -16.14 1.23
C GLU A 814 18.94 -16.35 1.94
N MET A 815 18.11 -15.32 1.98
CA MET A 815 16.75 -15.41 2.54
C MET A 815 15.85 -16.28 1.67
N LEU A 816 16.02 -16.24 0.34
CA LEU A 816 15.32 -17.11 -0.60
C LEU A 816 15.55 -18.59 -0.30
N GLN A 817 16.82 -18.99 -0.15
CA GLN A 817 17.19 -20.37 0.15
C GLN A 817 16.67 -20.81 1.51
N PHE A 818 16.75 -19.93 2.50
CA PHE A 818 16.27 -20.20 3.84
C PHE A 818 14.74 -20.39 3.90
N LEU A 819 13.96 -19.59 3.17
CA LEU A 819 12.50 -19.62 3.16
C LEU A 819 11.92 -20.67 2.21
N LYS A 820 12.73 -21.30 1.34
CA LYS A 820 12.26 -22.40 0.47
C LYS A 820 11.70 -23.56 1.29
N THR A 821 10.43 -23.91 1.07
CA THR A 821 9.76 -25.05 1.68
C THR A 821 9.86 -26.31 0.81
N THR A 822 10.05 -26.15 -0.50
CA THR A 822 10.20 -27.27 -1.45
C THR A 822 11.57 -27.92 -1.29
N GLN A 823 11.61 -29.19 -0.99
CA GLN A 823 12.87 -29.97 -1.03
C GLN A 823 13.31 -30.05 -2.49
N THR A 824 14.36 -29.33 -2.85
CA THR A 824 15.10 -29.58 -4.08
C THR A 824 15.65 -31.01 -3.94
N ARG A 825 15.43 -31.89 -4.89
CA ARG A 825 16.20 -33.15 -4.99
C ARG A 825 17.68 -32.73 -4.92
N GLN A 826 18.33 -33.01 -3.79
CA GLN A 826 19.78 -32.94 -3.76
C GLN A 826 20.24 -33.89 -4.84
N SER A 827 20.99 -33.39 -5.80
CA SER A 827 21.60 -34.21 -6.84
C SER A 827 22.41 -35.28 -6.12
N GLU A 828 22.19 -36.53 -6.46
CA GLU A 828 22.93 -37.70 -5.94
C GLU A 828 24.47 -37.53 -6.11
N SER A 829 24.92 -36.48 -6.84
CA SER A 829 26.33 -36.11 -7.02
C SER A 829 27.08 -35.72 -5.73
N GLU A 830 26.44 -35.11 -4.72
CA GLU A 830 27.13 -34.83 -3.45
C GLU A 830 27.26 -36.06 -2.54
N GLY A 831 26.45 -37.12 -2.78
CA GLY A 831 26.51 -38.36 -2.06
C GLY A 831 27.60 -39.32 -2.60
N GLU A 832 27.94 -39.21 -3.88
CA GLU A 832 29.01 -39.99 -4.50
C GLU A 832 30.39 -39.44 -4.20
N ASP A 833 30.60 -38.11 -4.20
CA ASP A 833 31.87 -37.49 -3.81
C ASP A 833 32.22 -37.73 -2.34
N LYS A 834 31.22 -37.79 -1.42
CA LYS A 834 31.48 -38.14 -0.01
C LYS A 834 31.74 -39.64 0.19
N LYS A 835 31.25 -40.52 -0.70
CA LYS A 835 31.59 -41.96 -0.66
C LYS A 835 32.93 -42.26 -1.30
N GLU A 836 33.35 -41.52 -2.33
CA GLU A 836 34.69 -41.68 -2.88
C GLU A 836 35.78 -41.16 -1.95
N VAL A 837 35.56 -40.04 -1.23
CA VAL A 837 36.50 -39.52 -0.22
C VAL A 837 36.59 -40.45 1.01
N ALA A 838 35.50 -41.13 1.40
CA ALA A 838 35.52 -42.12 2.48
C ALA A 838 36.19 -43.47 2.05
N GLN A 839 36.19 -43.83 0.75
CA GLN A 839 36.88 -45.02 0.26
C GLN A 839 38.35 -44.82 -0.04
N VAL A 840 38.83 -43.60 -0.20
CA VAL A 840 40.25 -43.27 -0.42
C VAL A 840 41.02 -43.25 0.90
N ASP A 841 40.36 -42.92 2.03
CA ASP A 841 41.06 -42.89 3.33
C ASP A 841 41.31 -44.25 3.98
N ASP A 842 40.56 -45.30 3.60
CA ASP A 842 40.78 -46.69 4.09
C ASP A 842 41.91 -47.43 3.38
N ARG A 843 42.57 -46.85 2.36
CA ARG A 843 43.70 -47.42 1.67
C ARG A 843 45.07 -46.90 2.08
N LEU A 844 45.16 -46.03 3.06
CA LEU A 844 46.41 -45.43 3.58
C LEU A 844 46.79 -45.89 4.99
N LEU A 845 46.17 -46.94 5.49
CA LEU A 845 46.60 -47.61 6.73
C LEU A 845 46.80 -49.10 6.50
N VAL A 846 47.82 -49.41 5.74
CA VAL A 846 48.58 -50.66 5.84
C VAL A 846 50.08 -50.35 5.60
#